data_b766b3e6c85ac939700bda4a080fbdc2
#
_entry.id   b766b3e6c85ac939700bda4a080fbdc2
#
_cell.length_a   1.000
_cell.length_b   1.000
_cell.length_c   1.000
_cell.angle_alpha   90.00
_cell.angle_beta   90.00
_cell.angle_gamma   90.00
#
_symmetry.space_group_name_H-M   'P 1'
#
loop_
_entity.id
_entity.type
_entity.pdbx_description
1 polymer ?
#
loop_
_entity_poly.entity_id
_entity_poly.type
_entity_poly.pdbx_seq_one_letter_code
_entity_poly.pdbx_strand_id
1 'polypeptide(L)'
;MGTPQSPASRLVSLAMVILLSGSALAFAAETPTPTHLALSENTSWPSFGGAPSGGQYSALDQITTANVAKLERAWVHHTGDVVEGSAAEGGSSFQATPVIWDDTLYVCTPKNRVLALNPTTGKEIWAFDGYAVLPEGMPVFAANCRGVALWAGDVDAMQEMQNATCSARVIHPDIFGNLYALDAKTGALCEDFGTGGILNLNAFNYGGTGGIFMSSPPSIIGNIIVVGGGVGDNMYADAADGIVRGLDVRTGEELWSFNPIPAELSDKTGGANVWSMFAVDEAAGLVYLPTSSPSVDPYGGLRLAPIPYANALVALDAGTGTVVWHQQIIHHDVFDYDLPSQPILLDLAREGTSVPAVVQITKMGFVFVFNRLTGEPLFEIEEIAVPVTDVPGERTSPTQPRPVKPAPFARQHITEDEIWGLTFWDRGQCRQRFSELRYEGLYTPPSLEGALQLPSALGGGNWGGAAVDPKTATLIVKTQNLATIIKLVPADINEERPLGPPVEFLQKPLNGTPYRLDGAFFLSPFGIPCTPPPWGELIAIDLNSGDHLWRQPLGRIEVGPFTTPKAWGSPNIAGPIVTAGGLIFIGAGMDSAFHALDMNTGEALWRDDDLPAPAMAVPMTYMVDGVQYVVVAAGGNGMAETRQSDAIIAYRLP
;
A
#
# COMPACT_ATOMS: atom_id res chain seq x y z
N MET A 1 -45.73 -38.46 68.86
CA MET A 1 -45.24 -38.49 70.22
C MET A 1 -43.95 -37.70 70.26
N GLY A 2 -44.00 -36.53 70.75
CA GLY A 2 -43.35 -35.96 71.88
C GLY A 2 -42.19 -35.04 71.47
N THR A 3 -42.46 -33.76 71.41
CA THR A 3 -41.48 -32.67 71.66
C THR A 3 -41.11 -32.68 73.14
N PRO A 4 -39.98 -32.11 73.62
CA PRO A 4 -39.93 -30.67 73.91
C PRO A 4 -38.56 -29.96 73.71
N GLN A 5 -38.63 -28.71 73.31
CA GLN A 5 -38.17 -27.43 73.86
C GLN A 5 -36.82 -27.31 74.62
N SER A 6 -35.92 -26.48 74.06
CA SER A 6 -35.26 -25.24 74.56
C SER A 6 -34.56 -25.25 75.94
N PRO A 7 -33.47 -24.46 76.19
CA PRO A 7 -33.47 -23.00 76.05
C PRO A 7 -32.12 -22.32 75.61
N ALA A 8 -32.26 -21.03 75.36
CA ALA A 8 -31.30 -20.05 74.96
C ALA A 8 -30.10 -19.81 75.92
N SER A 9 -28.96 -19.45 75.35
CA SER A 9 -27.98 -18.57 75.98
C SER A 9 -27.46 -17.50 74.98
N ARG A 10 -27.65 -16.27 75.42
CA ARG A 10 -27.18 -15.06 74.71
C ARG A 10 -25.66 -14.94 74.85
N LEU A 11 -24.95 -14.76 73.77
CA LEU A 11 -23.61 -14.18 73.78
C LEU A 11 -23.63 -12.96 72.86
N VAL A 12 -23.37 -11.80 73.46
CA VAL A 12 -23.19 -10.50 72.83
C VAL A 12 -21.81 -10.49 72.18
N SER A 13 -21.75 -10.43 70.86
CA SER A 13 -20.51 -10.20 70.17
C SER A 13 -20.51 -8.75 69.59
N LEU A 14 -19.59 -7.99 70.14
CA LEU A 14 -19.26 -6.63 69.72
C LEU A 14 -18.68 -6.65 68.28
N ALA A 15 -19.42 -6.23 67.32
CA ALA A 15 -18.91 -6.08 65.94
C ALA A 15 -18.20 -4.72 65.82
N MET A 16 -16.88 -4.76 65.70
CA MET A 16 -16.04 -3.61 65.37
C MET A 16 -16.13 -3.36 63.89
N VAL A 17 -16.85 -2.31 63.49
CA VAL A 17 -16.94 -1.83 62.09
C VAL A 17 -15.65 -1.09 61.79
N ILE A 18 -14.74 -1.73 61.03
CA ILE A 18 -13.59 -1.05 60.38
C ILE A 18 -14.10 -0.44 59.11
N LEU A 19 -14.28 0.87 59.07
CA LEU A 19 -14.47 1.66 57.87
C LEU A 19 -13.13 1.74 57.09
N LEU A 20 -12.96 0.84 56.13
CA LEU A 20 -11.95 1.01 55.08
C LEU A 20 -12.45 2.08 54.08
N SER A 21 -11.98 3.30 54.24
CA SER A 21 -12.11 4.33 53.24
C SER A 21 -11.18 3.97 52.06
N GLY A 22 -11.71 3.18 51.13
CA GLY A 22 -11.09 2.96 49.80
C GLY A 22 -11.17 4.25 48.99
N SER A 23 -10.08 5.01 48.96
CA SER A 23 -9.92 6.04 47.92
C SER A 23 -9.80 5.33 46.59
N ALA A 24 -10.89 5.27 45.82
CA ALA A 24 -10.84 4.96 44.39
C ALA A 24 -10.09 6.11 43.74
N LEU A 25 -8.81 5.90 43.41
CA LEU A 25 -8.11 6.69 42.44
C LEU A 25 -8.83 6.47 41.10
N ALA A 26 -9.76 7.38 40.78
CA ALA A 26 -10.24 7.54 39.43
C ALA A 26 -9.03 8.00 38.61
N PHE A 27 -8.41 7.10 37.86
CA PHE A 27 -7.63 7.50 36.71
C PHE A 27 -8.61 8.20 35.76
N ALA A 28 -8.64 9.53 35.81
CA ALA A 28 -9.16 10.30 34.71
C ALA A 28 -8.28 9.90 33.51
N ALA A 29 -8.87 9.21 32.54
CA ALA A 29 -8.26 9.10 31.24
C ALA A 29 -8.06 10.54 30.74
N GLU A 30 -6.81 11.02 30.76
CA GLU A 30 -6.46 12.25 30.08
C GLU A 30 -6.86 12.02 28.62
N THR A 31 -7.81 12.81 28.13
CA THR A 31 -8.07 12.91 26.70
C THR A 31 -6.74 13.28 26.07
N PRO A 32 -6.18 12.47 25.16
CA PRO A 32 -4.92 12.77 24.55
C PRO A 32 -5.01 14.14 23.90
N THR A 33 -4.12 15.03 24.29
CA THR A 33 -3.98 16.34 23.64
C THR A 33 -3.71 16.07 22.18
N PRO A 34 -4.41 16.70 21.21
CA PRO A 34 -4.15 16.50 19.81
C PRO A 34 -2.68 16.79 19.52
N THR A 35 -1.93 15.75 19.22
CA THR A 35 -0.51 15.87 18.88
C THR A 35 -0.41 16.35 17.44
N HIS A 36 0.19 17.51 17.25
CA HIS A 36 0.40 18.10 15.93
C HIS A 36 1.44 17.24 15.19
N LEU A 37 1.05 16.68 14.03
CA LEU A 37 1.99 15.97 13.17
C LEU A 37 2.91 16.96 12.46
N ALA A 38 4.23 16.75 12.57
CA ALA A 38 5.24 17.65 12.02
C ALA A 38 5.46 17.48 10.49
N LEU A 39 4.46 17.01 9.72
CA LEU A 39 4.57 16.85 8.26
C LEU A 39 5.01 18.12 7.55
N SER A 40 4.54 19.29 8.02
CA SER A 40 4.87 20.58 7.42
C SER A 40 6.34 20.98 7.56
N GLU A 41 7.10 20.31 8.41
CA GLU A 41 8.51 20.58 8.69
C GLU A 41 9.45 19.51 8.09
N ASN A 42 8.92 18.51 7.39
CA ASN A 42 9.69 17.39 6.83
C ASN A 42 10.64 17.86 5.71
N THR A 43 11.92 17.97 6.02
CA THR A 43 13.01 18.33 5.08
C THR A 43 13.89 17.15 4.71
N SER A 44 13.60 15.95 5.22
CA SER A 44 14.31 14.71 4.96
C SER A 44 13.37 13.66 4.39
N TRP A 45 13.87 12.49 4.03
CA TRP A 45 13.07 11.38 3.49
C TRP A 45 13.46 10.05 4.16
N PRO A 46 13.18 9.90 5.49
CA PRO A 46 13.64 8.74 6.26
C PRO A 46 12.82 7.47 6.04
N SER A 47 11.66 7.55 5.37
CA SER A 47 10.77 6.42 5.11
C SER A 47 10.11 6.52 3.75
N PHE A 48 9.46 5.45 3.27
CA PHE A 48 8.82 5.37 1.95
C PHE A 48 7.91 6.58 1.65
N GLY A 49 7.04 6.96 2.57
CA GLY A 49 6.10 8.09 2.40
C GLY A 49 6.68 9.47 2.75
N GLY A 50 7.99 9.60 2.88
CA GLY A 50 8.67 10.81 3.34
C GLY A 50 8.75 10.91 4.87
N ALA A 51 7.68 10.50 5.56
CA ALA A 51 7.60 10.36 7.01
C ALA A 51 6.88 9.05 7.36
N PRO A 52 7.03 8.51 8.59
CA PRO A 52 6.28 7.33 9.03
C PRO A 52 4.76 7.50 8.95
N SER A 53 4.26 8.72 9.08
CA SER A 53 2.85 9.10 8.92
C SER A 53 2.36 9.09 7.47
N GLY A 54 3.21 8.80 6.48
CA GLY A 54 2.89 8.87 5.05
C GLY A 54 2.81 10.30 4.54
N GLY A 55 2.04 10.51 3.45
CA GLY A 55 1.76 11.84 2.91
C GLY A 55 2.64 12.27 1.75
N GLN A 56 3.74 11.58 1.47
CA GLN A 56 4.61 11.82 0.31
C GLN A 56 4.93 13.31 0.10
N TYR A 57 5.23 14.00 1.21
CA TYR A 57 5.45 15.44 1.29
C TYR A 57 6.85 15.77 1.78
N SER A 58 7.40 16.86 1.24
CA SER A 58 8.62 17.49 1.76
C SER A 58 8.44 18.99 1.95
N ALA A 59 8.93 19.52 3.07
CA ALA A 59 8.96 20.95 3.35
C ALA A 59 10.05 21.73 2.58
N LEU A 60 10.83 21.04 1.74
CA LEU A 60 11.84 21.67 0.89
C LEU A 60 11.21 22.55 -0.18
N ASP A 61 11.75 23.75 -0.36
CA ASP A 61 11.24 24.79 -1.26
C ASP A 61 12.33 25.47 -2.12
N GLN A 62 13.52 24.90 -2.22
CA GLN A 62 14.57 25.45 -3.08
C GLN A 62 14.20 25.33 -4.56
N ILE A 63 13.58 24.18 -4.94
CA ILE A 63 13.01 23.96 -6.27
C ILE A 63 11.55 24.40 -6.21
N THR A 64 11.20 25.42 -7.00
CA THR A 64 9.88 26.07 -7.00
C THR A 64 9.28 26.12 -8.40
N THR A 65 8.02 26.51 -8.51
CA THR A 65 7.35 26.76 -9.79
C THR A 65 8.08 27.80 -10.64
N ALA A 66 8.81 28.75 -10.04
CA ALA A 66 9.54 29.80 -10.73
C ALA A 66 10.88 29.34 -11.35
N ASN A 67 11.50 28.29 -10.83
CA ASN A 67 12.85 27.89 -11.23
C ASN A 67 12.95 26.44 -11.75
N VAL A 68 11.92 25.62 -11.58
CA VAL A 68 11.93 24.19 -11.95
C VAL A 68 12.24 23.93 -13.42
N ALA A 69 11.94 24.89 -14.31
CA ALA A 69 12.30 24.81 -15.74
C ALA A 69 13.82 24.69 -15.99
N LYS A 70 14.65 24.98 -14.97
CA LYS A 70 16.12 24.87 -15.04
C LYS A 70 16.63 23.54 -14.46
N LEU A 71 15.75 22.65 -14.05
CA LEU A 71 16.14 21.39 -13.43
C LEU A 71 16.96 20.55 -14.42
N GLU A 72 18.08 20.01 -13.96
CA GLU A 72 18.99 19.16 -14.75
C GLU A 72 19.33 17.87 -14.02
N ARG A 73 19.72 16.83 -14.77
CA ARG A 73 20.23 15.59 -14.19
C ARG A 73 21.55 15.86 -13.47
N ALA A 74 21.59 15.58 -12.14
CA ALA A 74 22.79 15.68 -11.33
C ALA A 74 23.68 14.46 -11.48
N TRP A 75 23.06 13.27 -11.41
CA TRP A 75 23.75 12.00 -11.58
C TRP A 75 22.76 10.90 -12.01
N VAL A 76 23.30 9.84 -12.59
CA VAL A 76 22.62 8.58 -12.89
C VAL A 76 23.44 7.44 -12.30
N HIS A 77 22.77 6.55 -11.56
CA HIS A 77 23.37 5.31 -11.06
C HIS A 77 22.70 4.12 -11.75
N HIS A 78 23.50 3.18 -12.22
CA HIS A 78 23.06 1.90 -12.79
C HIS A 78 23.34 0.77 -11.80
N THR A 79 22.27 0.10 -11.31
CA THR A 79 22.41 -0.94 -10.29
C THR A 79 22.95 -2.26 -10.85
N GLY A 80 22.84 -2.50 -12.15
CA GLY A 80 23.15 -3.78 -12.79
C GLY A 80 22.05 -4.85 -12.61
N ASP A 81 20.93 -4.50 -11.96
CA ASP A 81 19.86 -5.43 -11.59
C ASP A 81 18.62 -5.23 -12.46
N VAL A 82 18.66 -5.77 -13.65
CA VAL A 82 17.52 -5.82 -14.57
C VAL A 82 17.31 -7.25 -15.05
N VAL A 83 16.04 -7.63 -15.19
CA VAL A 83 15.62 -8.82 -15.91
C VAL A 83 14.60 -8.36 -16.94
N GLU A 84 14.95 -8.49 -18.22
CA GLU A 84 14.05 -8.16 -19.32
C GLU A 84 12.94 -9.21 -19.44
N GLY A 85 11.77 -8.79 -19.93
CA GLY A 85 10.62 -9.66 -20.18
C GLY A 85 9.36 -9.26 -19.44
N SER A 86 8.29 -10.00 -19.68
CA SER A 86 7.03 -9.89 -18.94
C SER A 86 7.18 -10.44 -17.51
N ALA A 87 6.22 -10.15 -16.63
CA ALA A 87 6.20 -10.76 -15.30
C ALA A 87 6.12 -12.30 -15.36
N ALA A 88 5.44 -12.84 -16.38
CA ALA A 88 5.38 -14.30 -16.64
C ALA A 88 6.76 -14.91 -16.97
N GLU A 89 7.67 -14.11 -17.51
CA GLU A 89 9.06 -14.49 -17.83
C GLU A 89 10.03 -14.12 -16.69
N GLY A 90 9.52 -13.59 -15.56
CA GLY A 90 10.33 -13.13 -14.43
C GLY A 90 10.87 -11.71 -14.61
N GLY A 91 10.31 -10.93 -15.53
CA GLY A 91 10.71 -9.54 -15.79
C GLY A 91 10.64 -8.67 -14.55
N SER A 92 11.69 -7.87 -14.32
CA SER A 92 11.82 -7.04 -13.13
C SER A 92 10.88 -5.83 -13.14
N SER A 93 10.49 -5.41 -11.93
CA SER A 93 9.72 -4.19 -11.69
C SER A 93 10.49 -3.32 -10.69
N PHE A 94 11.13 -2.25 -11.17
CA PHE A 94 11.90 -1.37 -10.31
C PHE A 94 11.02 -0.28 -9.70
N GLN A 95 10.43 -0.58 -8.54
CA GLN A 95 9.44 0.26 -7.86
C GLN A 95 10.00 0.93 -6.58
N ALA A 96 11.31 0.86 -6.34
CA ALA A 96 11.92 1.32 -5.10
C ALA A 96 11.91 2.84 -4.97
N THR A 97 11.51 3.32 -3.80
CA THR A 97 11.75 4.68 -3.34
C THR A 97 12.96 4.68 -2.42
N PRO A 98 14.05 5.40 -2.76
CA PRO A 98 15.18 5.54 -1.86
C PRO A 98 14.77 6.25 -0.56
N VAL A 99 15.49 5.97 0.52
CA VAL A 99 15.40 6.71 1.78
C VAL A 99 16.77 7.30 2.12
N ILE A 100 16.80 8.38 2.92
CA ILE A 100 18.05 9.05 3.28
C ILE A 100 18.20 9.16 4.79
N TRP A 101 19.40 8.87 5.28
CA TRP A 101 19.82 9.08 6.66
C TRP A 101 21.34 9.32 6.72
N ASP A 102 21.79 10.26 7.54
CA ASP A 102 23.20 10.60 7.77
C ASP A 102 23.98 10.75 6.45
N ASP A 103 23.45 11.60 5.54
CA ASP A 103 24.01 11.88 4.22
C ASP A 103 24.30 10.63 3.36
N THR A 104 23.49 9.57 3.54
CA THR A 104 23.58 8.35 2.76
C THR A 104 22.20 7.96 2.24
N LEU A 105 22.10 7.69 0.93
CA LEU A 105 20.90 7.14 0.30
C LEU A 105 20.92 5.62 0.38
N TYR A 106 19.80 5.03 0.79
CA TYR A 106 19.59 3.58 0.79
C TYR A 106 18.47 3.21 -0.16
N VAL A 107 18.71 2.24 -1.01
CA VAL A 107 17.74 1.76 -1.99
C VAL A 107 17.86 0.25 -2.17
N CYS A 108 16.74 -0.44 -2.27
CA CYS A 108 16.74 -1.84 -2.69
C CYS A 108 16.54 -1.98 -4.20
N THR A 109 17.01 -3.09 -4.76
CA THR A 109 16.87 -3.41 -6.18
C THR A 109 15.88 -4.55 -6.39
N PRO A 110 15.37 -4.74 -7.63
CA PRO A 110 14.51 -5.89 -7.94
C PRO A 110 15.13 -7.25 -7.62
N LYS A 111 16.46 -7.35 -7.67
CA LYS A 111 17.20 -8.58 -7.31
C LYS A 111 17.59 -8.66 -5.83
N ASN A 112 16.81 -8.05 -4.96
CA ASN A 112 16.98 -8.16 -3.50
C ASN A 112 18.35 -7.68 -2.98
N ARG A 113 19.00 -6.76 -3.69
CA ARG A 113 20.21 -6.08 -3.20
C ARG A 113 19.80 -4.80 -2.47
N VAL A 114 20.61 -4.40 -1.49
CA VAL A 114 20.53 -3.08 -0.85
C VAL A 114 21.79 -2.31 -1.18
N LEU A 115 21.62 -1.11 -1.70
CA LEU A 115 22.72 -0.22 -2.05
C LEU A 115 22.72 0.99 -1.13
N ALA A 116 23.88 1.37 -0.63
CA ALA A 116 24.10 2.68 -0.03
C ALA A 116 24.85 3.55 -1.04
N LEU A 117 24.28 4.70 -1.35
CA LEU A 117 24.80 5.61 -2.36
C LEU A 117 25.17 6.96 -1.76
N ASN A 118 26.23 7.56 -2.26
CA ASN A 118 26.55 8.95 -1.97
C ASN A 118 25.49 9.86 -2.62
N PRO A 119 24.78 10.71 -1.85
CA PRO A 119 23.62 11.45 -2.34
C PRO A 119 23.97 12.53 -3.37
N THR A 120 25.23 13.05 -3.37
CA THR A 120 25.64 14.10 -4.29
C THR A 120 26.17 13.58 -5.61
N THR A 121 26.63 12.32 -5.66
CA THR A 121 27.32 11.75 -6.84
C THR A 121 26.70 10.48 -7.38
N GLY A 122 25.78 9.84 -6.64
CA GLY A 122 25.20 8.54 -6.99
C GLY A 122 26.21 7.38 -6.90
N LYS A 123 27.43 7.58 -6.39
CA LYS A 123 28.42 6.50 -6.27
C LYS A 123 28.07 5.56 -5.14
N GLU A 124 28.22 4.27 -5.40
CA GLU A 124 28.06 3.22 -4.39
C GLU A 124 29.10 3.38 -3.26
N ILE A 125 28.61 3.35 -2.03
CA ILE A 125 29.42 3.33 -0.79
C ILE A 125 29.61 1.88 -0.38
N TRP A 126 28.51 1.12 -0.31
CA TRP A 126 28.50 -0.31 -0.08
C TRP A 126 27.26 -0.94 -0.75
N ALA A 127 27.31 -2.25 -0.96
CA ALA A 127 26.20 -3.06 -1.43
C ALA A 127 26.09 -4.33 -0.59
N PHE A 128 24.87 -4.72 -0.27
CA PHE A 128 24.51 -6.01 0.29
C PHE A 128 23.78 -6.83 -0.78
N ASP A 129 24.15 -8.09 -0.96
CA ASP A 129 23.50 -9.00 -1.89
C ASP A 129 22.69 -10.05 -1.14
N GLY A 130 21.36 -9.82 -1.07
CA GLY A 130 20.44 -10.72 -0.39
C GLY A 130 20.37 -12.11 -1.02
N TYR A 131 20.57 -12.24 -2.34
CA TYR A 131 20.56 -13.55 -3.00
C TYR A 131 21.79 -14.41 -2.68
N ALA A 132 22.93 -13.79 -2.37
CA ALA A 132 24.13 -14.53 -2.00
C ALA A 132 23.96 -15.37 -0.72
N VAL A 133 22.96 -15.05 0.12
CA VAL A 133 22.66 -15.75 1.37
C VAL A 133 21.44 -16.67 1.28
N LEU A 134 20.76 -16.73 0.12
CA LEU A 134 19.63 -17.61 -0.12
C LEU A 134 20.10 -19.00 -0.63
N PRO A 135 19.29 -20.05 -0.44
CA PRO A 135 19.58 -21.36 -1.00
C PRO A 135 19.70 -21.33 -2.53
N GLU A 136 20.71 -22.03 -3.07
CA GLU A 136 20.91 -22.14 -4.51
C GLU A 136 19.69 -22.76 -5.21
N GLY A 137 19.27 -22.17 -6.34
CA GLY A 137 18.17 -22.69 -7.15
C GLY A 137 16.78 -22.23 -6.71
N MET A 138 16.65 -21.29 -5.77
CA MET A 138 15.39 -20.68 -5.43
C MET A 138 14.81 -19.90 -6.62
N PRO A 139 13.56 -20.18 -7.08
CA PRO A 139 13.00 -19.45 -8.20
C PRO A 139 12.70 -18.00 -7.79
N VAL A 140 13.12 -17.06 -8.62
CA VAL A 140 12.80 -15.63 -8.45
C VAL A 140 11.46 -15.36 -9.15
N PHE A 141 10.40 -15.28 -8.38
CA PHE A 141 9.11 -14.84 -8.89
C PHE A 141 8.96 -13.33 -8.64
N ALA A 142 8.55 -12.60 -9.68
CA ALA A 142 8.20 -11.18 -9.59
C ALA A 142 9.27 -10.33 -8.85
N ALA A 143 10.51 -10.33 -9.37
CA ALA A 143 11.61 -9.53 -8.83
C ALA A 143 11.20 -8.07 -8.61
N ASN A 144 10.92 -7.71 -7.37
CA ASN A 144 10.38 -6.41 -6.97
C ASN A 144 10.79 -6.07 -5.52
N CYS A 145 11.18 -4.82 -5.31
CA CYS A 145 11.31 -4.21 -4.00
C CYS A 145 10.83 -2.77 -4.07
N ARG A 146 10.07 -2.30 -3.07
CA ARG A 146 9.57 -0.92 -3.00
C ARG A 146 10.36 -0.02 -2.08
N GLY A 147 11.16 -0.57 -1.17
CA GLY A 147 11.98 0.21 -0.27
C GLY A 147 12.53 -0.58 0.91
N VAL A 148 13.27 0.12 1.74
CA VAL A 148 13.82 -0.36 3.01
C VAL A 148 13.34 0.54 4.15
N ALA A 149 13.40 0.07 5.39
CA ALA A 149 13.14 0.89 6.58
C ALA A 149 14.45 1.23 7.30
N LEU A 150 14.48 2.39 7.94
CA LEU A 150 15.64 2.88 8.70
C LEU A 150 15.29 2.96 10.17
N TRP A 151 16.18 2.45 11.01
CA TRP A 151 16.15 2.63 12.44
C TRP A 151 17.48 3.22 12.92
N ALA A 152 17.40 4.22 13.77
CA ALA A 152 18.55 4.74 14.50
C ALA A 152 18.22 4.70 15.98
N GLY A 153 19.10 4.13 16.79
CA GLY A 153 18.95 4.10 18.23
C GLY A 153 18.84 5.51 18.85
N ASP A 154 18.47 5.60 20.13
CA ASP A 154 18.29 6.86 20.84
C ASP A 154 19.51 7.78 20.71
N VAL A 155 19.28 9.01 20.25
CA VAL A 155 20.34 10.01 19.96
C VAL A 155 21.17 10.33 21.21
N ASP A 156 20.55 10.27 22.41
CA ASP A 156 21.25 10.52 23.69
C ASP A 156 22.17 9.35 24.10
N ALA A 157 21.80 8.10 23.72
CA ALA A 157 22.67 6.94 23.88
C ALA A 157 23.75 6.87 22.79
N MET A 158 23.56 7.54 21.66
CA MET A 158 24.47 7.52 20.50
C MET A 158 25.80 8.24 20.74
N GLN A 159 25.86 9.22 21.64
CA GLN A 159 27.14 9.94 21.89
C GLN A 159 28.20 9.02 22.49
N GLU A 160 27.82 7.96 23.21
CA GLU A 160 28.72 6.89 23.65
C GLU A 160 28.85 5.75 22.64
N MET A 161 27.87 5.56 21.73
CA MET A 161 27.77 4.44 20.78
C MET A 161 28.04 4.82 19.31
N GLN A 162 28.45 6.05 19.00
CA GLN A 162 28.65 6.53 17.62
C GLN A 162 29.58 5.67 16.73
N ASN A 163 30.35 4.75 17.32
CA ASN A 163 31.21 3.81 16.62
C ASN A 163 30.82 2.34 16.84
N ALA A 164 29.70 2.06 17.51
CA ALA A 164 29.27 0.67 17.67
C ALA A 164 28.61 0.16 16.38
N THR A 165 29.01 -1.01 15.93
CA THR A 165 28.37 -1.72 14.83
C THR A 165 26.88 -1.88 15.10
N CYS A 166 26.02 -1.63 14.08
CA CYS A 166 24.56 -1.76 14.18
C CYS A 166 23.85 -0.79 15.13
N SER A 167 24.48 0.36 15.45
CA SER A 167 23.81 1.44 16.17
C SER A 167 22.71 2.09 15.35
N ALA A 168 22.82 2.04 14.03
CA ALA A 168 21.77 2.36 13.07
C ALA A 168 21.64 1.21 12.07
N ARG A 169 20.40 0.90 11.69
CA ARG A 169 20.07 -0.29 10.89
C ARG A 169 19.25 0.05 9.67
N VAL A 170 19.55 -0.61 8.57
CA VAL A 170 18.67 -0.74 7.42
C VAL A 170 17.94 -2.08 7.53
N ILE A 171 16.63 -2.04 7.65
CA ILE A 171 15.78 -3.24 7.68
C ILE A 171 15.26 -3.49 6.27
N HIS A 172 15.67 -4.60 5.69
CA HIS A 172 15.35 -4.97 4.32
C HIS A 172 14.47 -6.23 4.28
N PRO A 173 13.27 -6.17 3.70
CA PRO A 173 12.43 -7.34 3.46
C PRO A 173 12.73 -7.96 2.10
N ASP A 174 12.47 -9.27 1.93
CA ASP A 174 12.54 -9.93 0.63
C ASP A 174 11.25 -10.68 0.27
N ILE A 175 11.19 -11.11 -0.99
CA ILE A 175 10.06 -11.88 -1.53
C ILE A 175 10.00 -13.33 -1.03
N PHE A 176 10.94 -13.78 -0.21
CA PHE A 176 10.98 -15.12 0.39
C PHE A 176 10.60 -15.11 1.87
N GLY A 177 10.17 -13.94 2.39
CA GLY A 177 9.76 -13.77 3.77
C GLY A 177 10.92 -13.55 4.73
N ASN A 178 12.11 -13.18 4.27
CA ASN A 178 13.21 -12.81 5.15
C ASN A 178 13.21 -11.30 5.45
N LEU A 179 13.59 -10.97 6.69
CA LEU A 179 14.01 -9.65 7.11
C LEU A 179 15.51 -9.68 7.37
N TYR A 180 16.24 -8.75 6.78
CA TYR A 180 17.64 -8.52 7.01
C TYR A 180 17.82 -7.25 7.84
N ALA A 181 18.65 -7.31 8.88
CA ALA A 181 19.12 -6.12 9.59
C ALA A 181 20.57 -5.85 9.21
N LEU A 182 20.81 -4.74 8.53
CA LEU A 182 22.12 -4.33 8.04
C LEU A 182 22.61 -3.12 8.82
N ASP A 183 23.89 -3.11 9.17
CA ASP A 183 24.55 -1.90 9.68
C ASP A 183 24.51 -0.79 8.63
N ALA A 184 23.91 0.35 8.97
CA ALA A 184 23.70 1.43 8.01
C ALA A 184 25.00 2.01 7.43
N LYS A 185 26.12 1.94 8.15
CA LYS A 185 27.40 2.49 7.70
C LYS A 185 28.19 1.54 6.80
N THR A 186 28.04 0.24 7.00
CA THR A 186 28.93 -0.76 6.37
C THR A 186 28.21 -1.78 5.49
N GLY A 187 26.87 -1.91 5.63
CA GLY A 187 26.09 -2.95 4.96
C GLY A 187 26.30 -4.36 5.53
N ALA A 188 27.04 -4.51 6.60
CA ALA A 188 27.23 -5.80 7.25
C ALA A 188 25.97 -6.25 7.99
N LEU A 189 25.72 -7.55 8.05
CA LEU A 189 24.63 -8.12 8.83
C LEU A 189 24.80 -7.83 10.33
N CYS A 190 23.72 -7.44 10.99
CA CYS A 190 23.68 -7.23 12.44
C CYS A 190 23.43 -8.57 13.14
N GLU A 191 24.50 -9.21 13.62
CA GLU A 191 24.49 -10.59 14.13
C GLU A 191 23.52 -10.83 15.30
N ASP A 192 23.13 -9.76 16.02
CA ASP A 192 22.19 -9.78 17.15
C ASP A 192 20.71 -9.86 16.72
N PHE A 193 20.42 -9.70 15.42
CA PHE A 193 19.08 -9.78 14.86
C PHE A 193 18.79 -11.17 14.30
N GLY A 194 17.73 -11.83 14.80
CA GLY A 194 17.34 -13.17 14.35
C GLY A 194 18.46 -14.20 14.46
N THR A 195 18.84 -14.77 13.34
CA THR A 195 19.99 -15.69 13.24
C THR A 195 21.05 -15.08 12.32
N GLY A 196 22.08 -14.49 12.92
CA GLY A 196 23.18 -13.89 12.16
C GLY A 196 22.75 -12.72 11.27
N GLY A 197 21.83 -11.89 11.71
CA GLY A 197 21.32 -10.72 10.99
C GLY A 197 20.10 -10.99 10.10
N ILE A 198 19.55 -12.20 10.13
CA ILE A 198 18.44 -12.62 9.26
C ILE A 198 17.32 -13.23 10.11
N LEU A 199 16.10 -12.79 9.88
CA LEU A 199 14.89 -13.38 10.45
C LEU A 199 13.99 -13.87 9.32
N ASN A 200 13.75 -15.18 9.24
CA ASN A 200 12.79 -15.73 8.31
C ASN A 200 11.39 -15.71 8.94
N LEU A 201 10.49 -14.88 8.44
CA LEU A 201 9.13 -14.75 8.96
C LEU A 201 8.30 -16.02 8.69
N ASN A 202 8.61 -16.79 7.64
CA ASN A 202 7.94 -18.07 7.38
C ASN A 202 8.30 -19.18 8.38
N ALA A 203 9.21 -18.92 9.33
CA ALA A 203 9.42 -19.79 10.49
C ALA A 203 8.31 -19.63 11.55
N PHE A 204 7.56 -18.52 11.52
CA PHE A 204 6.37 -18.36 12.37
C PHE A 204 5.17 -19.10 11.77
N ASN A 205 4.19 -19.39 12.62
CA ASN A 205 2.94 -19.97 12.15
C ASN A 205 2.01 -18.86 11.59
N TYR A 206 1.60 -19.00 10.33
CA TYR A 206 0.62 -18.14 9.67
C TYR A 206 -0.72 -18.85 9.42
N GLY A 207 -0.93 -20.08 9.94
CA GLY A 207 -2.08 -20.89 9.54
C GLY A 207 -2.03 -21.26 8.05
N GLY A 208 -3.08 -21.87 7.53
CA GLY A 208 -3.31 -22.10 6.11
C GLY A 208 -2.17 -22.67 5.26
N THR A 209 -2.32 -22.53 3.96
CA THR A 209 -1.38 -23.05 2.95
C THR A 209 -0.44 -21.93 2.44
N GLY A 210 0.84 -22.24 2.31
CA GLY A 210 1.87 -21.31 1.84
C GLY A 210 2.48 -20.50 3.00
N GLY A 211 3.03 -19.35 2.66
CA GLY A 211 3.67 -18.43 3.58
C GLY A 211 3.48 -16.99 3.12
N ILE A 212 4.25 -16.09 3.69
CA ILE A 212 4.25 -14.68 3.32
C ILE A 212 5.46 -14.34 2.45
N PHE A 213 5.28 -13.32 1.63
CA PHE A 213 6.35 -12.66 0.88
C PHE A 213 6.25 -11.14 1.07
N MET A 214 7.37 -10.43 0.94
CA MET A 214 7.38 -9.00 1.17
C MET A 214 7.99 -8.24 0.00
N SER A 215 7.26 -7.29 -0.55
CA SER A 215 7.76 -6.34 -1.56
C SER A 215 7.75 -4.90 -1.05
N SER A 216 7.11 -4.65 0.08
CA SER A 216 7.00 -3.32 0.71
C SER A 216 7.84 -3.26 1.98
N PRO A 217 8.45 -2.10 2.29
CA PRO A 217 9.23 -1.95 3.51
C PRO A 217 8.34 -2.07 4.75
N PRO A 218 8.86 -2.62 5.86
CA PRO A 218 8.18 -2.55 7.15
C PRO A 218 8.13 -1.10 7.64
N SER A 219 7.25 -0.81 8.60
CA SER A 219 7.25 0.46 9.32
C SER A 219 7.91 0.31 10.68
N ILE A 220 8.52 1.38 11.17
CA ILE A 220 9.20 1.40 12.48
C ILE A 220 8.53 2.44 13.36
N ILE A 221 8.26 2.07 14.60
CA ILE A 221 7.80 2.95 15.67
C ILE A 221 8.65 2.72 16.94
N GLY A 222 9.41 3.73 17.34
CA GLY A 222 10.38 3.57 18.42
C GLY A 222 11.35 2.42 18.16
N ASN A 223 11.29 1.36 18.96
CA ASN A 223 12.11 0.16 18.80
C ASN A 223 11.33 -1.04 18.25
N ILE A 224 10.18 -0.83 17.63
CA ILE A 224 9.32 -1.89 17.11
C ILE A 224 9.29 -1.83 15.59
N ILE A 225 9.62 -2.94 14.93
CA ILE A 225 9.34 -3.19 13.52
C ILE A 225 7.90 -3.70 13.43
N VAL A 226 7.05 -3.02 12.66
CA VAL A 226 5.71 -3.53 12.30
C VAL A 226 5.78 -4.07 10.89
N VAL A 227 5.50 -5.35 10.72
CA VAL A 227 5.63 -6.06 9.46
C VAL A 227 4.38 -6.88 9.14
N GLY A 228 3.97 -6.81 7.88
CA GLY A 228 3.01 -7.69 7.21
C GLY A 228 3.64 -8.24 5.94
N GLY A 229 2.82 -8.69 5.01
CA GLY A 229 3.30 -9.18 3.71
C GLY A 229 2.16 -9.57 2.79
N GLY A 230 2.48 -9.95 1.57
CA GLY A 230 1.57 -10.64 0.67
C GLY A 230 1.47 -12.11 1.05
N VAL A 231 0.35 -12.74 0.71
CA VAL A 231 0.13 -14.17 0.86
C VAL A 231 -0.24 -14.77 -0.50
N GLY A 232 -0.31 -16.09 -0.60
CA GLY A 232 -0.75 -16.79 -1.83
C GLY A 232 -2.27 -16.75 -2.01
N ASP A 233 -2.90 -15.59 -1.85
CA ASP A 233 -4.31 -15.35 -2.15
C ASP A 233 -4.60 -15.75 -3.61
N ASN A 234 -5.82 -16.07 -3.95
CA ASN A 234 -6.16 -16.58 -5.30
C ASN A 234 -5.40 -17.83 -5.77
N MET A 235 -4.44 -18.34 -4.99
CA MET A 235 -3.82 -19.64 -5.21
C MET A 235 -4.54 -20.75 -4.45
N TYR A 236 -4.87 -20.49 -3.17
CA TYR A 236 -5.52 -21.42 -2.26
C TYR A 236 -6.64 -20.73 -1.50
N ALA A 237 -7.75 -21.42 -1.28
CA ALA A 237 -8.83 -20.93 -0.42
C ALA A 237 -8.34 -20.72 1.01
N ASP A 238 -7.63 -21.70 1.55
CA ASP A 238 -6.97 -21.70 2.86
C ASP A 238 -5.55 -21.14 2.80
N ALA A 239 -5.33 -20.03 2.10
CA ALA A 239 -4.04 -19.35 2.09
C ALA A 239 -3.59 -18.98 3.52
N ALA A 240 -2.30 -18.69 3.70
CA ALA A 240 -1.78 -18.20 4.96
C ALA A 240 -2.58 -16.99 5.46
N ASP A 241 -2.83 -16.90 6.77
CA ASP A 241 -3.45 -15.74 7.39
C ASP A 241 -2.55 -14.51 7.28
N GLY A 242 -3.15 -13.35 7.07
CA GLY A 242 -2.44 -12.08 6.91
C GLY A 242 -1.93 -11.48 8.23
N ILE A 243 -1.29 -12.29 9.06
CA ILE A 243 -0.84 -11.90 10.40
C ILE A 243 0.17 -10.76 10.32
N VAL A 244 -0.13 -9.66 11.00
CA VAL A 244 0.80 -8.55 11.24
C VAL A 244 1.53 -8.78 12.56
N ARG A 245 2.85 -8.50 12.57
CA ARG A 245 3.71 -8.73 13.75
C ARG A 245 4.44 -7.45 14.14
N GLY A 246 4.54 -7.24 15.46
CA GLY A 246 5.48 -6.29 16.05
C GLY A 246 6.71 -7.05 16.55
N LEU A 247 7.89 -6.64 16.08
CA LEU A 247 9.16 -7.28 16.40
C LEU A 247 10.10 -6.27 17.06
N ASP A 248 10.93 -6.69 17.99
CA ASP A 248 12.00 -5.85 18.50
C ASP A 248 13.05 -5.59 17.39
N VAL A 249 13.37 -4.34 17.15
CA VAL A 249 14.25 -3.94 16.05
C VAL A 249 15.71 -4.39 16.23
N ARG A 250 16.12 -4.70 17.45
CA ARG A 250 17.49 -5.15 17.75
C ARG A 250 17.63 -6.67 17.63
N THR A 251 16.64 -7.41 18.16
CA THR A 251 16.73 -8.86 18.27
C THR A 251 15.89 -9.62 17.26
N GLY A 252 14.85 -9.00 16.70
CA GLY A 252 13.86 -9.68 15.87
C GLY A 252 12.87 -10.53 16.67
N GLU A 253 12.89 -10.49 18.01
CA GLU A 253 11.91 -11.19 18.84
C GLU A 253 10.50 -10.66 18.61
N GLU A 254 9.52 -11.55 18.52
CA GLU A 254 8.11 -11.18 18.42
C GLU A 254 7.63 -10.60 19.75
N LEU A 255 7.16 -9.36 19.71
CA LEU A 255 6.56 -8.66 20.85
C LEU A 255 5.05 -8.89 20.89
N TRP A 256 4.41 -8.90 19.73
CA TRP A 256 2.98 -9.16 19.57
C TRP A 256 2.67 -9.60 18.13
N SER A 257 1.49 -10.21 17.97
CA SER A 257 0.93 -10.51 16.65
C SER A 257 -0.57 -10.21 16.62
N PHE A 258 -1.05 -9.75 15.46
CA PHE A 258 -2.46 -9.47 15.18
C PHE A 258 -2.90 -10.32 13.98
N ASN A 259 -3.88 -11.21 14.20
CA ASN A 259 -4.48 -12.00 13.12
C ASN A 259 -5.82 -11.36 12.68
N PRO A 260 -5.96 -10.89 11.42
CA PRO A 260 -7.21 -10.33 10.92
C PRO A 260 -8.29 -11.39 10.65
N ILE A 261 -7.90 -12.67 10.51
CA ILE A 261 -8.81 -13.79 10.24
C ILE A 261 -9.32 -14.36 11.58
N PRO A 262 -10.64 -14.46 11.78
CA PRO A 262 -11.20 -15.16 12.95
C PRO A 262 -10.77 -16.64 12.99
N ALA A 263 -10.38 -17.12 14.17
CA ALA A 263 -9.81 -18.46 14.34
C ALA A 263 -10.72 -19.60 13.82
N GLU A 264 -12.04 -19.41 13.84
CA GLU A 264 -13.02 -20.35 13.32
C GLU A 264 -13.10 -20.40 11.77
N LEU A 265 -12.43 -19.50 11.07
CA LEU A 265 -12.38 -19.42 9.62
C LEU A 265 -11.02 -19.76 9.02
N SER A 266 -9.97 -19.87 9.84
CA SER A 266 -8.59 -20.03 9.36
C SER A 266 -8.32 -21.35 8.61
N ASP A 267 -9.26 -22.35 8.71
CA ASP A 267 -9.27 -23.57 7.92
C ASP A 267 -10.03 -23.45 6.57
N LYS A 268 -10.61 -22.29 6.28
CA LYS A 268 -11.47 -22.05 5.10
C LYS A 268 -11.02 -20.88 4.26
N THR A 269 -10.31 -19.95 4.86
CA THR A 269 -9.82 -18.74 4.22
C THR A 269 -8.57 -18.26 4.95
N GLY A 270 -7.76 -17.48 4.29
CA GLY A 270 -6.65 -16.73 4.85
C GLY A 270 -6.66 -15.33 4.26
N GLY A 271 -5.50 -14.73 4.02
CA GLY A 271 -5.40 -13.37 3.49
C GLY A 271 -5.77 -12.29 4.50
N ALA A 272 -6.49 -11.25 4.08
CA ALA A 272 -6.71 -10.03 4.83
C ALA A 272 -5.38 -9.37 5.31
N ASN A 273 -4.33 -9.62 4.58
CA ASN A 273 -2.96 -9.24 4.85
C ASN A 273 -2.70 -7.75 4.58
N VAL A 274 -1.54 -7.26 5.01
CA VAL A 274 -1.06 -5.92 4.66
C VAL A 274 0.17 -6.05 3.77
N TRP A 275 -0.02 -5.96 2.46
CA TRP A 275 1.04 -6.05 1.46
C TRP A 275 1.61 -4.70 1.03
N SER A 276 0.91 -3.62 1.37
CA SER A 276 1.37 -2.23 1.20
C SER A 276 2.09 -1.73 2.45
N MET A 277 2.18 -0.43 2.65
CA MET A 277 2.88 0.18 3.78
C MET A 277 1.89 0.60 4.87
N PHE A 278 2.35 0.54 6.11
CA PHE A 278 1.64 1.06 7.28
C PHE A 278 1.88 2.56 7.44
N ALA A 279 0.94 3.27 8.08
CA ALA A 279 1.21 4.60 8.61
C ALA A 279 1.36 4.54 10.13
N VAL A 280 2.18 5.42 10.68
CA VAL A 280 2.51 5.46 12.12
C VAL A 280 2.27 6.85 12.68
N ASP A 281 1.54 6.93 13.80
CA ASP A 281 1.45 8.10 14.67
C ASP A 281 2.29 7.84 15.93
N GLU A 282 3.56 8.26 15.90
CA GLU A 282 4.49 8.03 17.02
C GLU A 282 4.01 8.69 18.31
N ALA A 283 3.39 9.85 18.21
CA ALA A 283 2.94 10.61 19.37
C ALA A 283 1.71 9.98 20.02
N ALA A 284 0.82 9.37 19.22
CA ALA A 284 -0.33 8.62 19.74
C ALA A 284 0.00 7.15 20.06
N GLY A 285 1.18 6.65 19.63
CA GLY A 285 1.54 5.24 19.78
C GLY A 285 0.70 4.30 18.93
N LEU A 286 0.18 4.77 17.76
CA LEU A 286 -0.72 4.02 16.91
C LEU A 286 -0.06 3.63 15.58
N VAL A 287 -0.44 2.45 15.07
CA VAL A 287 -0.14 2.02 13.71
C VAL A 287 -1.44 1.73 12.95
N TYR A 288 -1.50 2.17 11.69
CA TYR A 288 -2.68 2.03 10.83
C TYR A 288 -2.41 1.03 9.71
N LEU A 289 -3.26 0.01 9.65
CA LEU A 289 -3.16 -1.15 8.78
C LEU A 289 -4.20 -1.05 7.66
N PRO A 290 -3.81 -0.89 6.40
CA PRO A 290 -4.71 -1.02 5.26
C PRO A 290 -4.78 -2.50 4.86
N THR A 291 -5.74 -3.25 5.40
CA THR A 291 -5.86 -4.68 5.17
C THR A 291 -6.47 -5.01 3.81
N SER A 292 -6.08 -6.15 3.26
CA SER A 292 -6.52 -6.66 1.98
C SER A 292 -7.76 -7.56 2.07
N SER A 293 -8.13 -8.14 0.94
CA SER A 293 -9.22 -9.10 0.82
C SER A 293 -8.87 -10.44 1.48
N PRO A 294 -9.87 -11.18 1.99
CA PRO A 294 -9.66 -12.57 2.41
C PRO A 294 -9.58 -13.48 1.17
N SER A 295 -8.79 -14.55 1.25
CA SER A 295 -8.62 -15.51 0.16
C SER A 295 -9.87 -16.41 -0.03
N VAL A 296 -10.26 -16.74 -1.23
CA VAL A 296 -9.84 -16.20 -2.51
C VAL A 296 -10.70 -14.99 -2.85
N ASP A 297 -10.14 -13.99 -3.54
CA ASP A 297 -10.86 -12.73 -3.79
C ASP A 297 -12.16 -12.93 -4.60
N PRO A 298 -12.17 -13.61 -5.78
CA PRO A 298 -13.34 -13.59 -6.65
C PRO A 298 -14.45 -14.60 -6.25
N TYR A 299 -14.26 -15.36 -5.15
CA TYR A 299 -15.24 -16.31 -4.65
C TYR A 299 -15.17 -16.45 -3.13
N GLY A 300 -16.16 -15.93 -2.43
CA GLY A 300 -16.28 -15.96 -0.96
C GLY A 300 -17.20 -17.03 -0.39
N GLY A 301 -17.69 -17.98 -1.21
CA GLY A 301 -18.68 -18.97 -0.77
C GLY A 301 -18.23 -19.90 0.37
N LEU A 302 -16.93 -19.98 0.66
CA LEU A 302 -16.37 -20.72 1.80
C LEU A 302 -16.25 -19.86 3.08
N ARG A 303 -16.35 -18.52 2.97
CA ARG A 303 -16.15 -17.54 4.03
C ARG A 303 -17.35 -16.61 4.21
N LEU A 304 -18.56 -17.17 4.26
CA LEU A 304 -19.80 -16.38 4.37
C LEU A 304 -20.01 -15.70 5.72
N ALA A 305 -19.23 -16.05 6.74
CA ALA A 305 -19.24 -15.38 8.03
C ALA A 305 -18.48 -14.03 7.95
N PRO A 306 -18.84 -13.02 8.77
CA PRO A 306 -18.14 -11.75 8.78
C PRO A 306 -16.65 -11.88 9.14
N ILE A 307 -15.80 -11.13 8.42
CA ILE A 307 -14.37 -10.97 8.72
C ILE A 307 -14.12 -9.46 8.89
N PRO A 308 -14.31 -8.92 10.10
CA PRO A 308 -14.42 -7.47 10.30
C PRO A 308 -13.12 -6.70 10.05
N TYR A 309 -11.98 -7.38 10.10
CA TYR A 309 -10.67 -6.76 9.88
C TYR A 309 -10.13 -6.97 8.46
N ALA A 310 -10.90 -7.61 7.57
CA ALA A 310 -10.57 -7.69 6.15
C ALA A 310 -11.11 -6.49 5.39
N ASN A 311 -10.39 -6.03 4.36
CA ASN A 311 -10.72 -4.83 3.57
C ASN A 311 -11.05 -3.64 4.48
N ALA A 312 -10.27 -3.45 5.52
CA ALA A 312 -10.51 -2.50 6.59
C ALA A 312 -9.30 -1.61 6.85
N LEU A 313 -9.55 -0.39 7.28
CA LEU A 313 -8.54 0.41 7.95
C LEU A 313 -8.60 0.07 9.45
N VAL A 314 -7.51 -0.52 9.97
CA VAL A 314 -7.42 -0.96 11.37
C VAL A 314 -6.35 -0.15 12.07
N ALA A 315 -6.67 0.46 13.21
CA ALA A 315 -5.71 1.11 14.09
C ALA A 315 -5.37 0.19 15.26
N LEU A 316 -4.09 -0.10 15.43
CA LEU A 316 -3.58 -0.86 16.56
C LEU A 316 -2.77 0.04 17.50
N ASP A 317 -2.82 -0.27 18.78
CA ASP A 317 -1.79 0.16 19.74
C ASP A 317 -0.46 -0.50 19.33
N ALA A 318 0.53 0.29 19.02
CA ALA A 318 1.79 -0.20 18.45
C ALA A 318 2.66 -0.97 19.47
N GLY A 319 2.45 -0.74 20.77
CA GLY A 319 3.18 -1.43 21.82
C GLY A 319 2.63 -2.82 22.13
N THR A 320 1.34 -3.06 21.86
CA THR A 320 0.64 -4.30 22.27
C THR A 320 -0.02 -5.06 21.14
N GLY A 321 -0.17 -4.46 19.95
CA GLY A 321 -0.89 -5.05 18.82
C GLY A 321 -2.41 -5.15 19.02
N THR A 322 -2.96 -4.50 20.06
CA THR A 322 -4.40 -4.52 20.32
C THR A 322 -5.15 -3.53 19.43
N VAL A 323 -6.33 -3.94 18.94
CA VAL A 323 -7.18 -3.07 18.11
C VAL A 323 -7.74 -1.93 18.96
N VAL A 324 -7.49 -0.69 18.50
CA VAL A 324 -8.07 0.53 19.08
C VAL A 324 -9.40 0.84 18.38
N TRP A 325 -9.41 0.82 17.05
CA TRP A 325 -10.60 0.93 16.24
C TRP A 325 -10.38 0.31 14.87
N HIS A 326 -11.45 0.05 14.13
CA HIS A 326 -11.40 -0.33 12.72
C HIS A 326 -12.61 0.20 11.97
N GLN A 327 -12.45 0.37 10.65
CA GLN A 327 -13.51 0.71 9.72
C GLN A 327 -13.42 -0.20 8.51
N GLN A 328 -14.40 -1.05 8.32
CA GLN A 328 -14.47 -1.93 7.15
C GLN A 328 -14.92 -1.13 5.93
N ILE A 329 -14.14 -1.20 4.86
CA ILE A 329 -14.33 -0.40 3.63
C ILE A 329 -15.05 -1.21 2.55
N ILE A 330 -14.94 -2.53 2.58
CA ILE A 330 -15.68 -3.46 1.71
C ILE A 330 -16.24 -4.60 2.57
N HIS A 331 -17.53 -4.83 2.47
CA HIS A 331 -18.21 -5.96 3.10
C HIS A 331 -18.15 -7.17 2.16
N HIS A 332 -17.67 -8.33 2.66
CA HIS A 332 -17.61 -9.58 1.91
C HIS A 332 -17.07 -9.40 0.50
N ASP A 333 -15.80 -8.99 0.42
CA ASP A 333 -15.19 -8.66 -0.87
C ASP A 333 -15.14 -9.89 -1.81
N VAL A 334 -15.60 -9.68 -3.04
CA VAL A 334 -15.49 -10.61 -4.17
C VAL A 334 -14.95 -9.89 -5.42
N PHE A 335 -14.31 -8.73 -5.22
CA PHE A 335 -13.91 -7.83 -6.29
C PHE A 335 -12.38 -7.62 -6.35
N ASP A 336 -11.61 -8.15 -5.38
CA ASP A 336 -10.20 -7.81 -5.18
C ASP A 336 -10.01 -6.29 -4.95
N TYR A 337 -10.86 -5.72 -4.08
CA TYR A 337 -10.82 -4.29 -3.75
C TYR A 337 -10.08 -4.03 -2.43
N ASP A 338 -8.84 -4.48 -2.35
CA ASP A 338 -7.91 -4.19 -1.26
C ASP A 338 -7.79 -2.71 -0.92
N LEU A 339 -7.31 -2.41 0.28
CA LEU A 339 -6.75 -1.12 0.61
C LEU A 339 -5.28 -1.11 0.18
N PRO A 340 -4.92 -0.50 -0.96
CA PRO A 340 -3.68 -0.84 -1.65
C PRO A 340 -2.48 0.01 -1.24
N SER A 341 -2.67 1.06 -0.42
CA SER A 341 -1.65 2.10 -0.21
C SER A 341 -1.47 2.47 1.25
N GLN A 342 -0.33 3.09 1.55
CA GLN A 342 -0.06 3.68 2.85
C GLN A 342 -1.18 4.67 3.22
N PRO A 343 -1.81 4.54 4.40
CA PRO A 343 -2.68 5.59 4.94
C PRO A 343 -1.90 6.89 5.13
N ILE A 344 -2.58 8.03 5.02
CA ILE A 344 -1.97 9.35 5.17
C ILE A 344 -2.51 10.01 6.43
N LEU A 345 -1.61 10.39 7.34
CA LEU A 345 -1.98 11.10 8.55
C LEU A 345 -1.71 12.59 8.40
N LEU A 346 -2.70 13.40 8.75
CA LEU A 346 -2.57 14.87 8.78
C LEU A 346 -3.58 15.46 9.76
N ASP A 347 -3.51 16.77 9.94
CA ASP A 347 -4.51 17.52 10.69
C ASP A 347 -5.35 18.36 9.73
N LEU A 348 -6.68 18.24 9.81
CA LEU A 348 -7.64 18.96 8.97
C LEU A 348 -8.28 20.11 9.74
N ALA A 349 -8.49 21.24 9.06
CA ALA A 349 -9.26 22.35 9.61
C ALA A 349 -10.76 22.06 9.46
N ARG A 350 -11.45 21.87 10.58
CA ARG A 350 -12.90 21.63 10.63
C ARG A 350 -13.56 22.58 11.62
N GLU A 351 -14.49 23.41 11.16
CA GLU A 351 -15.27 24.34 12.01
C GLU A 351 -14.39 25.19 12.94
N GLY A 352 -13.20 25.59 12.45
CA GLY A 352 -12.25 26.41 13.21
C GLY A 352 -11.40 25.63 14.22
N THR A 353 -11.47 24.31 14.23
CA THR A 353 -10.63 23.42 15.04
C THR A 353 -9.72 22.56 14.17
N SER A 354 -8.57 22.14 14.70
CA SER A 354 -7.70 21.16 14.10
C SER A 354 -8.18 19.76 14.50
N VAL A 355 -8.49 18.90 13.50
CA VAL A 355 -8.97 17.54 13.72
C VAL A 355 -7.93 16.57 13.21
N PRO A 356 -7.41 15.65 14.06
CA PRO A 356 -6.48 14.62 13.63
C PRO A 356 -7.17 13.65 12.65
N ALA A 357 -6.64 13.51 11.44
CA ALA A 357 -7.26 12.73 10.38
C ALA A 357 -6.34 11.65 9.84
N VAL A 358 -6.93 10.55 9.39
CA VAL A 358 -6.32 9.54 8.54
C VAL A 358 -7.10 9.45 7.24
N VAL A 359 -6.38 9.45 6.12
CA VAL A 359 -6.93 9.40 4.75
C VAL A 359 -6.53 8.09 4.10
N GLN A 360 -7.50 7.36 3.56
CA GLN A 360 -7.28 6.12 2.84
C GLN A 360 -7.85 6.22 1.42
N ILE A 361 -7.00 6.10 0.41
CA ILE A 361 -7.43 5.91 -0.98
C ILE A 361 -7.69 4.43 -1.25
N THR A 362 -8.56 4.13 -2.19
CA THR A 362 -9.03 2.77 -2.45
C THR A 362 -8.95 2.35 -3.92
N LYS A 363 -8.97 1.04 -4.18
CA LYS A 363 -9.08 0.48 -5.54
C LYS A 363 -10.36 0.90 -6.23
N MET A 364 -11.47 1.11 -5.50
CA MET A 364 -12.73 1.62 -6.05
C MET A 364 -12.65 3.07 -6.53
N GLY A 365 -11.59 3.80 -6.17
CA GLY A 365 -11.45 5.21 -6.51
C GLY A 365 -12.13 6.16 -5.52
N PHE A 366 -12.36 5.72 -4.29
CA PHE A 366 -12.84 6.54 -3.19
C PHE A 366 -11.72 7.00 -2.28
N VAL A 367 -11.97 8.12 -1.60
CA VAL A 367 -11.14 8.62 -0.50
C VAL A 367 -11.96 8.57 0.78
N PHE A 368 -11.59 7.72 1.71
CA PHE A 368 -12.17 7.69 3.04
C PHE A 368 -11.32 8.54 3.98
N VAL A 369 -11.98 9.31 4.84
CA VAL A 369 -11.32 10.19 5.81
C VAL A 369 -11.94 9.97 7.18
N PHE A 370 -11.13 9.56 8.14
CA PHE A 370 -11.56 9.29 9.51
C PHE A 370 -10.77 10.12 10.51
N ASN A 371 -11.34 10.35 11.68
CA ASN A 371 -10.56 10.81 12.83
C ASN A 371 -9.56 9.70 13.18
N ARG A 372 -8.25 9.97 13.13
CA ARG A 372 -7.22 8.93 13.32
C ARG A 372 -7.18 8.35 14.73
N LEU A 373 -7.70 9.07 15.74
CA LEU A 373 -7.71 8.59 17.13
C LEU A 373 -8.95 7.76 17.47
N THR A 374 -10.10 8.02 16.80
CA THR A 374 -11.38 7.40 17.17
C THR A 374 -11.98 6.51 16.09
N GLY A 375 -11.52 6.63 14.84
CA GLY A 375 -12.12 5.96 13.68
C GLY A 375 -13.43 6.59 13.19
N GLU A 376 -13.89 7.68 13.78
CA GLU A 376 -15.13 8.36 13.33
C GLU A 376 -14.95 8.94 11.93
N PRO A 377 -15.91 8.73 11.00
CA PRO A 377 -15.82 9.30 9.66
C PRO A 377 -15.94 10.84 9.70
N LEU A 378 -15.05 11.52 8.97
CA LEU A 378 -15.05 12.97 8.84
C LEU A 378 -15.89 13.49 7.67
N PHE A 379 -16.35 12.60 6.80
CA PHE A 379 -17.39 12.82 5.81
C PHE A 379 -18.45 11.74 5.95
N GLU A 380 -19.67 12.06 5.60
CA GLU A 380 -20.78 11.10 5.61
C GLU A 380 -20.46 9.89 4.73
N ILE A 381 -20.77 8.69 5.23
CA ILE A 381 -20.66 7.42 4.51
C ILE A 381 -22.08 6.85 4.41
N GLU A 382 -22.50 6.53 3.20
CA GLU A 382 -23.77 5.88 2.92
C GLU A 382 -23.58 4.43 2.50
N GLU A 383 -24.58 3.60 2.73
CA GLU A 383 -24.63 2.21 2.27
C GLU A 383 -25.37 2.16 0.93
N ILE A 384 -24.67 1.76 -0.15
CA ILE A 384 -25.27 1.63 -1.48
C ILE A 384 -25.56 0.17 -1.82
N ALA A 385 -26.70 -0.09 -2.48
CA ALA A 385 -27.10 -1.44 -2.88
C ALA A 385 -26.10 -2.08 -3.85
N VAL A 386 -25.87 -3.38 -3.69
CA VAL A 386 -24.98 -4.20 -4.52
C VAL A 386 -25.82 -5.22 -5.32
N PRO A 387 -25.48 -5.47 -6.60
CA PRO A 387 -26.12 -6.51 -7.39
C PRO A 387 -25.97 -7.90 -6.75
N VAL A 388 -27.01 -8.70 -6.80
CA VAL A 388 -26.99 -10.07 -6.28
C VAL A 388 -26.18 -10.96 -7.22
N THR A 389 -25.27 -11.77 -6.68
CA THR A 389 -24.53 -12.78 -7.46
C THR A 389 -25.46 -13.90 -7.95
N ASP A 390 -25.12 -14.49 -9.09
CA ASP A 390 -25.74 -15.70 -9.64
C ASP A 390 -24.82 -16.93 -9.54
N VAL A 391 -23.64 -16.76 -8.94
CA VAL A 391 -22.66 -17.84 -8.76
C VAL A 391 -23.12 -18.82 -7.66
N PRO A 392 -23.27 -20.11 -7.95
CA PRO A 392 -23.69 -21.10 -6.96
C PRO A 392 -22.74 -21.16 -5.76
N GLY A 393 -23.32 -21.07 -4.55
CA GLY A 393 -22.58 -21.11 -3.29
C GLY A 393 -22.07 -19.74 -2.80
N GLU A 394 -22.12 -18.71 -3.65
CA GLU A 394 -21.71 -17.35 -3.32
C GLU A 394 -22.90 -16.49 -2.83
N ARG A 395 -22.61 -15.46 -2.06
CA ARG A 395 -23.57 -14.44 -1.64
C ARG A 395 -22.88 -13.09 -1.49
N THR A 396 -23.19 -12.14 -2.38
CA THR A 396 -22.73 -10.76 -2.23
C THR A 396 -23.29 -10.09 -0.97
N SER A 397 -22.54 -9.16 -0.39
CA SER A 397 -23.12 -8.24 0.62
C SER A 397 -24.28 -7.47 0.00
N PRO A 398 -25.38 -7.24 0.71
CA PRO A 398 -26.50 -6.46 0.16
C PRO A 398 -26.15 -5.00 -0.11
N THR A 399 -25.19 -4.45 0.63
CA THR A 399 -24.74 -3.07 0.51
C THR A 399 -23.22 -2.95 0.64
N GLN A 400 -22.69 -1.81 0.20
CA GLN A 400 -21.29 -1.42 0.38
C GLN A 400 -21.18 0.04 0.81
N PRO A 401 -20.23 0.38 1.68
CA PRO A 401 -20.01 1.76 2.13
C PRO A 401 -19.45 2.63 1.00
N ARG A 402 -19.99 3.84 0.87
CA ARG A 402 -19.56 4.86 -0.07
C ARG A 402 -19.47 6.22 0.63
N PRO A 403 -18.31 6.90 0.61
CA PRO A 403 -18.24 8.27 1.11
C PRO A 403 -19.03 9.20 0.18
N VAL A 404 -19.85 10.07 0.77
CA VAL A 404 -20.59 11.09 0.02
C VAL A 404 -19.64 12.15 -0.53
N LYS A 405 -18.57 12.44 0.24
CA LYS A 405 -17.44 13.29 -0.13
C LYS A 405 -16.13 12.68 0.36
N PRO A 406 -15.01 12.92 -0.33
CA PRO A 406 -14.88 13.48 -1.69
C PRO A 406 -15.61 12.65 -2.76
N ALA A 407 -15.95 13.29 -3.89
CA ALA A 407 -16.44 12.55 -5.06
C ALA A 407 -15.41 11.52 -5.53
N PRO A 408 -15.82 10.41 -6.19
CA PRO A 408 -14.88 9.41 -6.68
C PRO A 408 -13.82 10.02 -7.60
N PHE A 409 -12.56 9.65 -7.40
CA PHE A 409 -11.47 10.10 -8.26
C PHE A 409 -11.30 9.21 -9.50
N ALA A 410 -11.76 7.95 -9.48
CA ALA A 410 -11.79 7.04 -10.61
C ALA A 410 -13.18 6.97 -11.27
N ARG A 411 -13.23 6.53 -12.53
CA ARG A 411 -14.47 6.28 -13.26
C ARG A 411 -15.25 5.15 -12.58
N GLN A 412 -16.52 5.39 -12.28
CA GLN A 412 -17.39 4.45 -11.57
C GLN A 412 -18.35 3.69 -12.47
N HIS A 413 -18.59 4.17 -13.68
CA HIS A 413 -19.58 3.63 -14.60
C HIS A 413 -19.17 3.85 -16.06
N ILE A 414 -19.64 2.97 -16.93
CA ILE A 414 -19.52 3.06 -18.39
C ILE A 414 -20.82 2.56 -19.02
N THR A 415 -21.23 3.19 -20.11
CA THR A 415 -22.37 2.76 -20.92
C THR A 415 -21.92 2.18 -22.25
N GLU A 416 -22.78 1.42 -22.93
CA GLU A 416 -22.47 0.87 -24.25
C GLU A 416 -22.10 1.96 -25.27
N ASP A 417 -22.71 3.14 -25.18
CA ASP A 417 -22.43 4.25 -26.08
C ASP A 417 -21.05 4.87 -25.84
N GLU A 418 -20.53 4.76 -24.62
CA GLU A 418 -19.18 5.22 -24.24
C GLU A 418 -18.07 4.22 -24.62
N ILE A 419 -18.42 2.97 -24.98
CA ILE A 419 -17.43 1.98 -25.41
C ILE A 419 -16.58 2.56 -26.55
N TRP A 420 -15.27 2.51 -26.33
CA TRP A 420 -14.29 3.18 -27.15
C TRP A 420 -13.52 2.19 -28.04
N GLY A 421 -12.89 2.71 -29.06
CA GLY A 421 -11.98 2.02 -29.97
C GLY A 421 -11.29 3.03 -30.88
N LEU A 422 -10.07 2.71 -31.31
CA LEU A 422 -9.25 3.56 -32.18
C LEU A 422 -9.89 3.75 -33.55
N THR A 423 -10.59 2.72 -34.05
CA THR A 423 -11.29 2.71 -35.31
C THR A 423 -12.74 2.27 -35.11
N PHE A 424 -13.59 2.46 -36.12
CA PHE A 424 -14.97 1.96 -36.06
C PHE A 424 -15.05 0.43 -35.95
N TRP A 425 -14.03 -0.28 -36.45
CA TRP A 425 -14.00 -1.74 -36.45
C TRP A 425 -13.69 -2.29 -35.04
N ASP A 426 -12.60 -1.86 -34.43
CA ASP A 426 -12.24 -2.34 -33.10
C ASP A 426 -13.22 -1.83 -32.04
N ARG A 427 -13.78 -0.63 -32.17
CA ARG A 427 -14.90 -0.18 -31.35
C ARG A 427 -16.11 -1.13 -31.47
N GLY A 428 -16.42 -1.61 -32.68
CA GLY A 428 -17.46 -2.61 -32.93
C GLY A 428 -17.17 -3.93 -32.18
N GLN A 429 -15.92 -4.39 -32.20
CA GLN A 429 -15.50 -5.57 -31.45
C GLN A 429 -15.59 -5.36 -29.92
N CYS A 430 -15.18 -4.19 -29.43
CA CYS A 430 -15.33 -3.85 -28.02
C CYS A 430 -16.81 -3.81 -27.58
N ARG A 431 -17.71 -3.24 -28.39
CA ARG A 431 -19.16 -3.22 -28.12
C ARG A 431 -19.77 -4.62 -28.12
N GLN A 432 -19.42 -5.45 -29.12
CA GLN A 432 -19.87 -6.83 -29.14
C GLN A 432 -19.46 -7.57 -27.85
N ARG A 433 -18.17 -7.49 -27.49
CA ARG A 433 -17.65 -8.12 -26.27
C ARG A 433 -18.34 -7.58 -25.00
N PHE A 434 -18.61 -6.27 -24.92
CA PHE A 434 -19.33 -5.65 -23.81
C PHE A 434 -20.75 -6.23 -23.66
N SER A 435 -21.48 -6.41 -24.77
CA SER A 435 -22.84 -6.96 -24.75
C SER A 435 -22.94 -8.44 -24.33
N GLU A 436 -21.81 -9.17 -24.33
CA GLU A 436 -21.69 -10.56 -23.89
C GLU A 436 -21.36 -10.67 -22.38
N LEU A 437 -21.05 -9.55 -21.71
CA LEU A 437 -20.62 -9.50 -20.32
C LEU A 437 -21.75 -9.00 -19.41
N ARG A 438 -21.80 -9.55 -18.21
CA ARG A 438 -22.60 -8.96 -17.14
C ARG A 438 -22.00 -7.64 -16.69
N TYR A 439 -22.81 -6.57 -16.65
CA TYR A 439 -22.35 -5.28 -16.12
C TYR A 439 -23.52 -4.49 -15.52
N GLU A 440 -23.41 -4.18 -14.22
CA GLU A 440 -24.44 -3.48 -13.43
C GLU A 440 -23.82 -2.31 -12.64
N GLY A 441 -22.60 -1.87 -13.01
CA GLY A 441 -21.87 -0.77 -12.36
C GLY A 441 -20.72 -1.25 -11.46
N LEU A 442 -20.30 -0.39 -10.51
CA LEU A 442 -19.09 -0.54 -9.70
C LEU A 442 -18.94 -1.92 -9.03
N TYR A 443 -20.01 -2.43 -8.43
CA TYR A 443 -20.00 -3.69 -7.67
C TYR A 443 -20.65 -4.85 -8.43
N THR A 444 -20.46 -4.90 -9.74
CA THR A 444 -20.88 -6.06 -10.53
C THR A 444 -20.09 -7.29 -10.07
N PRO A 445 -20.74 -8.32 -9.48
CA PRO A 445 -20.01 -9.47 -8.96
C PRO A 445 -19.46 -10.36 -10.09
N PRO A 446 -18.39 -11.12 -9.85
CA PRO A 446 -17.93 -12.17 -10.76
C PRO A 446 -19.08 -13.08 -11.19
N SER A 447 -19.01 -13.63 -12.42
CA SER A 447 -20.03 -14.52 -12.96
C SER A 447 -19.44 -15.67 -13.76
N LEU A 448 -20.25 -16.70 -14.06
CA LEU A 448 -19.84 -17.82 -14.90
C LEU A 448 -19.78 -17.46 -16.39
N GLU A 449 -20.51 -16.43 -16.81
CA GLU A 449 -20.50 -15.93 -18.19
C GLU A 449 -19.37 -14.93 -18.42
N GLY A 450 -18.92 -14.26 -17.38
CA GLY A 450 -17.95 -13.18 -17.36
C GLY A 450 -18.62 -11.86 -16.99
N ALA A 451 -18.04 -11.15 -16.04
CA ALA A 451 -18.48 -9.85 -15.59
C ALA A 451 -17.44 -8.77 -15.91
N LEU A 452 -17.89 -7.57 -16.29
CA LEU A 452 -17.02 -6.42 -16.44
C LEU A 452 -16.85 -5.73 -15.09
N GLN A 453 -15.62 -5.56 -14.65
CA GLN A 453 -15.25 -4.84 -13.43
C GLN A 453 -14.62 -3.50 -13.79
N LEU A 454 -15.18 -2.41 -13.27
CA LEU A 454 -14.68 -1.04 -13.44
C LEU A 454 -14.91 -0.22 -12.16
N PRO A 455 -13.86 0.33 -11.52
CA PRO A 455 -12.44 0.12 -11.79
C PRO A 455 -12.02 -1.34 -11.75
N SER A 456 -10.91 -1.66 -12.42
CA SER A 456 -10.37 -3.04 -12.47
C SER A 456 -9.86 -3.53 -11.10
N ALA A 457 -9.48 -4.79 -10.99
CA ALA A 457 -8.78 -5.35 -9.83
C ALA A 457 -7.42 -4.63 -9.53
N LEU A 458 -6.79 -4.00 -10.53
CA LEU A 458 -5.67 -3.08 -10.29
C LEU A 458 -6.11 -1.79 -9.59
N GLY A 459 -7.40 -1.47 -9.62
CA GLY A 459 -8.01 -0.33 -8.96
C GLY A 459 -7.80 1.02 -9.64
N GLY A 460 -8.62 1.99 -9.26
CA GLY A 460 -8.42 3.41 -9.56
C GLY A 460 -7.20 3.95 -8.81
N GLY A 461 -7.09 3.67 -7.50
CA GLY A 461 -5.89 3.84 -6.68
C GLY A 461 -5.10 2.53 -6.55
N ASN A 462 -3.77 2.62 -6.33
CA ASN A 462 -2.90 1.46 -6.12
C ASN A 462 -1.76 1.84 -5.14
N TRP A 463 -0.80 0.92 -4.90
CA TRP A 463 0.26 1.02 -3.89
C TRP A 463 1.08 2.32 -3.93
N GLY A 464 1.21 2.96 -5.08
CA GLY A 464 1.90 4.26 -5.20
C GLY A 464 1.24 5.37 -4.38
N GLY A 465 0.00 5.18 -3.92
CA GLY A 465 -0.66 6.07 -2.98
C GLY A 465 -1.00 7.44 -3.54
N ALA A 466 -1.00 8.42 -2.66
CA ALA A 466 -1.28 9.81 -2.93
C ALA A 466 -0.35 10.71 -2.10
N ALA A 467 -0.16 11.95 -2.54
CA ALA A 467 0.59 12.96 -1.80
C ALA A 467 -0.35 14.00 -1.21
N VAL A 468 0.04 14.63 -0.10
CA VAL A 468 -0.76 15.69 0.51
C VAL A 468 0.11 16.89 0.85
N ASP A 469 -0.34 18.10 0.49
CA ASP A 469 0.19 19.32 1.10
C ASP A 469 -0.50 19.57 2.44
N PRO A 470 0.17 19.41 3.57
CA PRO A 470 -0.44 19.55 4.88
C PRO A 470 -0.84 21.00 5.21
N LYS A 471 -0.29 22.00 4.50
CA LYS A 471 -0.62 23.41 4.73
C LYS A 471 -1.98 23.79 4.16
N THR A 472 -2.32 23.23 3.00
CA THR A 472 -3.57 23.50 2.30
C THR A 472 -4.57 22.35 2.44
N ALA A 473 -4.15 21.20 2.98
CA ALA A 473 -4.90 19.94 2.98
C ALA A 473 -5.29 19.48 1.57
N THR A 474 -4.44 19.78 0.57
CA THR A 474 -4.66 19.37 -0.81
C THR A 474 -4.08 17.99 -1.05
N LEU A 475 -4.94 17.02 -1.34
CA LEU A 475 -4.57 15.67 -1.73
C LEU A 475 -4.34 15.62 -3.24
N ILE A 476 -3.19 15.10 -3.66
CA ILE A 476 -2.86 14.81 -5.06
C ILE A 476 -2.90 13.30 -5.24
N VAL A 477 -3.87 12.83 -6.00
CA VAL A 477 -4.09 11.40 -6.26
C VAL A 477 -4.07 11.12 -7.76
N LYS A 478 -3.41 10.04 -8.15
CA LYS A 478 -3.47 9.53 -9.53
C LYS A 478 -4.56 8.48 -9.64
N THR A 479 -5.12 8.30 -10.82
CA THR A 479 -6.05 7.20 -11.13
C THR A 479 -5.74 6.53 -12.45
N GLN A 480 -6.22 5.30 -12.57
CA GLN A 480 -6.30 4.57 -13.83
C GLN A 480 -7.73 4.09 -14.07
N ASN A 481 -8.22 4.29 -15.29
CA ASN A 481 -9.60 3.97 -15.69
C ASN A 481 -9.62 2.73 -16.62
N LEU A 482 -8.98 1.64 -16.15
CA LEU A 482 -9.00 0.34 -16.82
C LEU A 482 -10.18 -0.49 -16.33
N ALA A 483 -10.67 -1.37 -17.19
CA ALA A 483 -11.63 -2.41 -16.83
C ALA A 483 -11.02 -3.81 -17.03
N THR A 484 -11.46 -4.75 -16.20
CA THR A 484 -11.14 -6.17 -16.30
C THR A 484 -12.39 -7.01 -16.53
N ILE A 485 -12.22 -8.16 -17.15
CA ILE A 485 -13.24 -9.18 -17.26
C ILE A 485 -12.89 -10.24 -16.22
N ILE A 486 -13.85 -10.56 -15.35
CA ILE A 486 -13.70 -11.55 -14.29
C ILE A 486 -14.68 -12.67 -14.56
N LYS A 487 -14.16 -13.88 -14.85
CA LYS A 487 -14.96 -15.05 -15.16
C LYS A 487 -14.58 -16.22 -14.26
N LEU A 488 -15.57 -16.77 -13.56
CA LEU A 488 -15.41 -17.99 -12.80
C LEU A 488 -15.72 -19.19 -13.68
N VAL A 489 -14.78 -20.11 -13.79
CA VAL A 489 -14.91 -21.33 -14.57
C VAL A 489 -15.06 -22.50 -13.62
N PRO A 490 -16.14 -23.29 -13.69
CA PRO A 490 -16.31 -24.46 -12.84
C PRO A 490 -15.12 -25.43 -12.92
N ALA A 491 -14.71 -25.94 -11.77
CA ALA A 491 -13.58 -26.85 -11.62
C ALA A 491 -13.85 -27.87 -10.50
N ASP A 492 -13.14 -29.00 -10.49
CA ASP A 492 -13.23 -29.93 -9.37
C ASP A 492 -12.53 -29.38 -8.15
N ILE A 493 -13.25 -29.26 -7.04
CA ILE A 493 -12.71 -28.76 -5.76
C ILE A 493 -11.59 -29.63 -5.19
N ASN A 494 -11.58 -30.93 -5.53
CA ASN A 494 -10.57 -31.87 -5.06
C ASN A 494 -9.37 -32.00 -6.01
N GLU A 495 -9.40 -31.35 -7.17
CA GLU A 495 -8.28 -31.30 -8.10
C GLU A 495 -7.32 -30.19 -7.69
N GLU A 496 -6.09 -30.57 -7.31
CA GLU A 496 -5.01 -29.61 -7.14
C GLU A 496 -4.56 -29.11 -8.53
N ARG A 497 -4.89 -27.87 -8.80
CA ARG A 497 -4.53 -27.21 -10.04
C ARG A 497 -3.12 -26.66 -9.92
N PRO A 498 -2.22 -26.99 -10.86
CA PRO A 498 -0.84 -26.50 -10.78
C PRO A 498 -0.85 -24.97 -10.75
N LEU A 499 0.00 -24.44 -9.91
CA LEU A 499 0.46 -23.07 -10.01
C LEU A 499 1.23 -23.03 -11.33
N GLY A 500 0.56 -22.65 -12.42
CA GLY A 500 1.24 -22.42 -13.69
C GLY A 500 2.37 -21.41 -13.51
N PRO A 501 3.32 -21.27 -14.44
CA PRO A 501 4.17 -20.09 -14.46
C PRO A 501 3.26 -18.88 -14.27
N PRO A 502 3.72 -17.74 -13.73
CA PRO A 502 2.90 -16.56 -13.45
C PRO A 502 2.24 -16.10 -14.76
N VAL A 503 1.34 -16.96 -15.24
CA VAL A 503 0.57 -16.82 -16.43
C VAL A 503 -0.46 -15.78 -16.09
N GLU A 504 -0.45 -14.74 -16.85
CA GLU A 504 -1.39 -13.63 -16.85
C GLU A 504 -1.96 -13.30 -15.45
N PHE A 505 -1.66 -12.13 -14.95
CA PHE A 505 -2.04 -11.58 -13.64
C PHE A 505 -3.50 -11.95 -13.21
N LEU A 506 -4.39 -12.16 -14.17
CA LEU A 506 -5.81 -12.41 -13.97
C LEU A 506 -6.23 -13.89 -14.13
N GLN A 507 -5.30 -14.83 -14.32
CA GLN A 507 -5.61 -16.27 -14.36
C GLN A 507 -5.08 -16.97 -13.12
N LYS A 508 -5.99 -17.49 -12.28
CA LYS A 508 -5.65 -18.05 -10.98
C LYS A 508 -6.32 -19.39 -10.73
N PRO A 509 -5.65 -20.33 -10.06
CA PRO A 509 -6.16 -21.69 -9.85
C PRO A 509 -7.33 -21.77 -8.87
N LEU A 510 -7.40 -20.89 -7.85
CA LEU A 510 -8.38 -20.92 -6.77
C LEU A 510 -8.54 -22.32 -6.13
N ASN A 511 -7.42 -22.99 -5.81
CA ASN A 511 -7.41 -24.33 -5.24
C ASN A 511 -8.24 -24.37 -3.95
N GLY A 512 -8.96 -25.49 -3.72
CA GLY A 512 -9.90 -25.63 -2.61
C GLY A 512 -11.27 -25.00 -2.85
N THR A 513 -11.53 -24.41 -4.04
CA THR A 513 -12.86 -23.90 -4.43
C THR A 513 -13.41 -24.65 -5.64
N PRO A 514 -14.74 -24.60 -5.89
CA PRO A 514 -15.34 -25.22 -7.07
C PRO A 514 -15.14 -24.42 -8.37
N TYR A 515 -14.23 -23.45 -8.38
CA TYR A 515 -13.97 -22.56 -9.51
C TYR A 515 -12.47 -22.35 -9.72
N ARG A 516 -12.11 -21.89 -10.93
CA ARG A 516 -10.86 -21.19 -11.23
C ARG A 516 -11.17 -19.83 -11.82
N LEU A 517 -10.25 -18.88 -11.71
CA LEU A 517 -10.38 -17.56 -12.30
C LEU A 517 -9.82 -17.58 -13.74
N ASP A 518 -10.61 -17.11 -14.69
CA ASP A 518 -10.24 -16.84 -16.07
C ASP A 518 -10.54 -15.36 -16.34
N GLY A 519 -9.57 -14.50 -16.05
CA GLY A 519 -9.70 -13.06 -16.17
C GLY A 519 -8.89 -12.51 -17.35
N ALA A 520 -9.22 -11.31 -17.79
CA ALA A 520 -8.49 -10.58 -18.81
C ALA A 520 -8.72 -9.06 -18.70
N PHE A 521 -7.80 -8.25 -19.20
CA PHE A 521 -8.11 -6.85 -19.42
C PHE A 521 -9.13 -6.67 -20.54
N PHE A 522 -10.03 -5.69 -20.39
CA PHE A 522 -11.01 -5.32 -21.40
C PHE A 522 -10.37 -4.45 -22.47
N LEU A 523 -9.60 -5.11 -23.36
CA LEU A 523 -8.84 -4.48 -24.45
C LEU A 523 -9.44 -4.81 -25.81
N SER A 524 -9.23 -3.89 -26.77
CA SER A 524 -9.52 -4.08 -28.18
C SER A 524 -8.53 -5.09 -28.81
N PRO A 525 -8.81 -5.57 -30.04
CA PRO A 525 -7.85 -6.40 -30.78
C PRO A 525 -6.48 -5.74 -31.02
N PHE A 526 -6.38 -4.43 -30.85
CA PHE A 526 -5.12 -3.68 -30.93
C PHE A 526 -4.38 -3.54 -29.59
N GLY A 527 -4.87 -4.20 -28.50
CA GLY A 527 -4.28 -4.09 -27.17
C GLY A 527 -4.56 -2.76 -26.47
N ILE A 528 -5.51 -1.95 -26.95
CA ILE A 528 -5.88 -0.66 -26.39
C ILE A 528 -7.16 -0.81 -25.55
N PRO A 529 -7.29 -0.09 -24.40
CA PRO A 529 -8.48 -0.23 -23.56
C PRO A 529 -9.78 0.09 -24.32
N CYS A 530 -10.80 -0.76 -24.16
CA CYS A 530 -12.14 -0.54 -24.67
C CYS A 530 -12.93 0.51 -23.85
N THR A 531 -12.43 0.90 -22.67
CA THR A 531 -12.95 2.04 -21.90
C THR A 531 -12.56 3.36 -22.56
N PRO A 532 -13.40 4.41 -22.48
CA PRO A 532 -13.04 5.71 -23.04
C PRO A 532 -11.90 6.36 -22.26
N PRO A 533 -10.96 7.05 -22.95
CA PRO A 533 -9.95 7.86 -22.26
C PRO A 533 -10.59 9.03 -21.48
N PRO A 534 -9.88 9.66 -20.51
CA PRO A 534 -8.49 9.38 -20.13
C PRO A 534 -8.34 8.06 -19.36
N TRP A 535 -7.28 7.29 -19.70
CA TRP A 535 -6.97 6.03 -18.99
C TRP A 535 -6.12 6.25 -17.76
N GLY A 536 -5.47 7.40 -17.65
CA GLY A 536 -4.77 7.87 -16.46
C GLY A 536 -4.98 9.35 -16.25
N GLU A 537 -5.18 9.73 -15.00
CA GLU A 537 -5.39 11.12 -14.60
C GLU A 537 -4.69 11.41 -13.27
N LEU A 538 -4.37 12.69 -13.07
CA LEU A 538 -3.96 13.25 -11.79
C LEU A 538 -5.05 14.22 -11.32
N ILE A 539 -5.42 14.13 -10.05
CA ILE A 539 -6.53 14.88 -9.48
C ILE A 539 -6.07 15.54 -8.18
N ALA A 540 -6.44 16.82 -7.99
CA ALA A 540 -6.31 17.50 -6.71
C ALA A 540 -7.66 17.58 -6.00
N ILE A 541 -7.66 17.28 -4.71
CA ILE A 541 -8.84 17.26 -3.85
C ILE A 541 -8.54 18.09 -2.59
N ASP A 542 -9.41 19.04 -2.26
CA ASP A 542 -9.37 19.72 -0.96
C ASP A 542 -9.98 18.80 0.12
N LEU A 543 -9.18 18.31 1.03
CA LEU A 543 -9.64 17.42 2.11
C LEU A 543 -10.48 18.16 3.18
N ASN A 544 -10.42 19.50 3.26
CA ASN A 544 -11.27 20.24 4.17
C ASN A 544 -12.72 20.29 3.68
N SER A 545 -12.96 20.49 2.37
CA SER A 545 -14.29 20.57 1.78
C SER A 545 -14.75 19.26 1.13
N GLY A 546 -13.83 18.41 0.71
CA GLY A 546 -14.07 17.22 -0.10
C GLY A 546 -14.31 17.52 -1.58
N ASP A 547 -14.00 18.73 -2.06
CA ASP A 547 -14.22 19.12 -3.44
C ASP A 547 -12.99 18.86 -4.31
N HIS A 548 -13.21 18.45 -5.57
CA HIS A 548 -12.13 18.35 -6.55
C HIS A 548 -11.73 19.76 -7.00
N LEU A 549 -10.44 20.10 -6.91
CA LEU A 549 -9.90 21.38 -7.33
C LEU A 549 -9.60 21.40 -8.82
N TRP A 550 -8.97 20.36 -9.31
CA TRP A 550 -8.67 20.17 -10.74
C TRP A 550 -8.46 18.69 -11.07
N ARG A 551 -8.52 18.36 -12.37
CA ARG A 551 -8.27 17.04 -12.93
C ARG A 551 -7.55 17.18 -14.28
N GLN A 552 -6.46 16.42 -14.48
CA GLN A 552 -5.63 16.46 -15.67
C GLN A 552 -5.27 15.05 -16.16
N PRO A 553 -5.30 14.76 -17.49
CA PRO A 553 -4.75 13.53 -18.03
C PRO A 553 -3.25 13.41 -17.75
N LEU A 554 -2.81 12.21 -17.35
CA LEU A 554 -1.43 11.90 -17.01
C LEU A 554 -0.90 10.76 -17.87
N GLY A 555 0.30 10.93 -18.42
CA GLY A 555 1.04 9.91 -19.16
C GLY A 555 0.56 9.70 -20.58
N ARG A 556 1.26 8.81 -21.27
CA ARG A 556 0.97 8.36 -22.64
C ARG A 556 1.28 6.87 -22.74
N ILE A 557 0.66 6.18 -23.70
CA ILE A 557 1.01 4.80 -24.04
C ILE A 557 1.94 4.85 -25.26
N GLU A 558 3.11 4.21 -25.15
CA GLU A 558 4.04 4.01 -26.26
C GLU A 558 3.79 2.64 -26.88
N VAL A 559 3.43 2.60 -28.17
CA VAL A 559 3.19 1.37 -28.94
C VAL A 559 4.10 1.36 -30.16
N GLY A 560 5.25 0.71 -30.06
CA GLY A 560 6.28 0.74 -31.09
C GLY A 560 6.72 2.18 -31.40
N PRO A 561 6.61 2.66 -32.65
CA PRO A 561 6.98 4.03 -33.01
C PRO A 561 5.88 5.07 -32.69
N PHE A 562 4.73 4.65 -32.20
CA PHE A 562 3.58 5.52 -31.96
C PHE A 562 3.42 5.83 -30.47
N THR A 563 3.11 7.10 -30.17
CA THR A 563 2.76 7.56 -28.83
C THR A 563 1.35 8.12 -28.85
N THR A 564 0.52 7.72 -27.89
CA THR A 564 -0.87 8.21 -27.79
C THR A 564 -0.92 9.71 -27.48
N PRO A 565 -2.02 10.41 -27.87
CA PRO A 565 -2.23 11.80 -27.48
C PRO A 565 -2.20 11.97 -25.95
N LYS A 566 -1.63 13.08 -25.45
CA LYS A 566 -1.60 13.40 -24.00
C LYS A 566 -3.00 13.37 -23.36
N ALA A 567 -4.03 13.80 -24.10
CA ALA A 567 -5.41 13.82 -23.60
C ALA A 567 -5.98 12.43 -23.27
N TRP A 568 -5.32 11.34 -23.70
CA TRP A 568 -5.79 9.98 -23.40
C TRP A 568 -5.23 9.44 -22.08
N GLY A 569 -4.16 10.03 -21.55
CA GLY A 569 -3.48 9.51 -20.37
C GLY A 569 -2.93 8.09 -20.58
N SER A 570 -2.33 7.52 -19.56
CA SER A 570 -1.93 6.10 -19.54
C SER A 570 -2.18 5.48 -18.17
N PRO A 571 -2.37 4.16 -18.09
CA PRO A 571 -2.34 3.47 -16.81
C PRO A 571 -1.08 3.81 -16.03
N ASN A 572 -1.21 3.97 -14.72
CA ASN A 572 -0.11 4.33 -13.83
C ASN A 572 -0.35 3.77 -12.43
N ILE A 573 0.63 3.05 -11.89
CA ILE A 573 0.58 2.48 -10.53
C ILE A 573 1.53 3.20 -9.55
N ALA A 574 2.48 4.02 -10.03
CA ALA A 574 3.34 4.85 -9.21
C ALA A 574 2.56 6.01 -8.57
N GLY A 575 3.14 6.64 -7.57
CA GLY A 575 2.55 7.79 -6.87
C GLY A 575 3.32 9.09 -7.09
N PRO A 576 2.68 10.24 -6.80
CA PRO A 576 3.31 11.55 -6.78
C PRO A 576 4.06 11.80 -5.47
N ILE A 577 4.93 12.82 -5.47
CA ILE A 577 5.32 13.55 -4.26
C ILE A 577 4.96 15.02 -4.41
N VAL A 578 4.77 15.70 -3.28
CA VAL A 578 4.51 17.14 -3.21
C VAL A 578 5.58 17.83 -2.38
N THR A 579 6.00 19.03 -2.81
CA THR A 579 6.99 19.84 -2.08
C THR A 579 6.44 21.21 -1.71
N ALA A 580 6.98 21.81 -0.65
CA ALA A 580 6.63 23.18 -0.24
C ALA A 580 6.96 24.25 -1.32
N GLY A 581 7.76 23.90 -2.34
CA GLY A 581 7.98 24.71 -3.54
C GLY A 581 6.77 24.81 -4.48
N GLY A 582 5.63 24.19 -4.13
CA GLY A 582 4.39 24.19 -4.91
C GLY A 582 4.41 23.24 -6.10
N LEU A 583 5.22 22.20 -6.05
CA LEU A 583 5.45 21.26 -7.14
C LEU A 583 4.97 19.85 -6.80
N ILE A 584 4.47 19.17 -7.84
CA ILE A 584 4.24 17.73 -7.87
C ILE A 584 5.32 17.11 -8.73
N PHE A 585 6.05 16.11 -8.21
CA PHE A 585 6.94 15.28 -9.02
C PHE A 585 6.33 13.90 -9.18
N ILE A 586 6.28 13.39 -10.42
CA ILE A 586 5.69 12.09 -10.74
C ILE A 586 6.24 11.53 -12.05
N GLY A 587 6.46 10.22 -12.11
CA GLY A 587 6.56 9.47 -13.35
C GLY A 587 5.17 9.34 -13.99
N ALA A 588 5.12 9.10 -15.28
CA ALA A 588 3.88 9.19 -16.02
C ALA A 588 3.42 7.86 -16.64
N GLY A 589 3.48 6.81 -15.87
CA GLY A 589 2.93 5.54 -16.31
C GLY A 589 3.76 4.84 -17.38
N MET A 590 3.18 4.63 -18.57
CA MET A 590 3.80 3.80 -19.62
C MET A 590 4.72 4.57 -20.55
N ASP A 591 4.84 5.89 -20.43
CA ASP A 591 5.83 6.68 -21.17
C ASP A 591 7.12 6.85 -20.35
N SER A 592 8.23 6.97 -21.06
CA SER A 592 9.56 7.13 -20.46
C SER A 592 9.83 8.57 -20.08
N ALA A 593 8.97 9.13 -19.20
CA ALA A 593 9.01 10.52 -18.81
C ALA A 593 8.92 10.73 -17.30
N PHE A 594 9.56 11.82 -16.83
CA PHE A 594 9.44 12.32 -15.47
C PHE A 594 8.99 13.77 -15.50
N HIS A 595 8.06 14.13 -14.63
CA HIS A 595 7.39 15.42 -14.67
C HIS A 595 7.55 16.18 -13.36
N ALA A 596 7.63 17.52 -13.48
CA ALA A 596 7.29 18.46 -12.42
C ALA A 596 6.06 19.28 -12.86
N LEU A 597 5.01 19.25 -12.04
CA LEU A 597 3.76 19.95 -12.32
C LEU A 597 3.48 21.00 -11.24
N ASP A 598 2.76 22.05 -11.61
CA ASP A 598 2.23 23.03 -10.66
C ASP A 598 1.13 22.37 -9.81
N MET A 599 1.27 22.43 -8.48
CA MET A 599 0.31 21.80 -7.56
C MET A 599 -1.08 22.44 -7.62
N ASN A 600 -1.19 23.74 -7.97
CA ASN A 600 -2.46 24.44 -7.99
C ASN A 600 -3.26 24.20 -9.27
N THR A 601 -2.60 23.88 -10.40
CA THR A 601 -3.23 23.79 -11.72
C THR A 601 -3.10 22.40 -12.37
N GLY A 602 -2.13 21.59 -11.94
CA GLY A 602 -1.77 20.34 -12.59
C GLY A 602 -1.04 20.52 -13.93
N GLU A 603 -0.65 21.74 -14.29
CA GLU A 603 0.09 22.01 -15.52
C GLU A 603 1.54 21.57 -15.40
N ALA A 604 2.07 20.93 -16.46
CA ALA A 604 3.47 20.52 -16.49
C ALA A 604 4.37 21.74 -16.71
N LEU A 605 5.26 22.01 -15.75
CA LEU A 605 6.24 23.09 -15.79
C LEU A 605 7.61 22.64 -16.28
N TRP A 606 7.93 21.36 -16.10
CA TRP A 606 9.16 20.73 -16.54
C TRP A 606 8.94 19.25 -16.81
N ARG A 607 9.74 18.70 -17.73
CA ARG A 607 9.67 17.30 -18.12
C ARG A 607 11.03 16.80 -18.62
N ASP A 608 11.41 15.59 -18.22
CA ASP A 608 12.48 14.81 -18.83
C ASP A 608 11.84 13.67 -19.62
N ASP A 609 11.99 13.69 -20.95
CA ASP A 609 11.41 12.73 -21.90
C ASP A 609 12.38 11.62 -22.30
N ASP A 610 13.59 11.61 -21.76
CA ASP A 610 14.68 10.73 -22.20
C ASP A 610 15.08 9.75 -21.08
N LEU A 611 14.08 9.19 -20.39
CA LEU A 611 14.34 8.13 -19.43
C LEU A 611 14.65 6.80 -20.14
N PRO A 612 15.56 5.97 -19.59
CA PRO A 612 15.88 4.66 -20.18
C PRO A 612 14.68 3.69 -20.14
N ALA A 613 13.79 3.85 -19.16
CA ALA A 613 12.52 3.14 -19.00
C ALA A 613 11.52 4.02 -18.23
N PRO A 614 10.22 3.68 -18.23
CA PRO A 614 9.23 4.41 -17.45
C PRO A 614 9.58 4.48 -15.96
N ALA A 615 9.39 5.66 -15.35
CA ALA A 615 9.58 5.87 -13.92
C ALA A 615 8.31 5.42 -13.15
N MET A 616 8.18 4.12 -12.91
CA MET A 616 7.05 3.50 -12.21
C MET A 616 7.33 3.29 -10.70
N ALA A 617 8.14 4.17 -10.11
CA ALA A 617 8.42 4.27 -8.68
C ALA A 617 7.87 5.58 -8.12
N VAL A 618 7.69 5.66 -6.80
CA VAL A 618 7.41 6.92 -6.12
C VAL A 618 8.73 7.68 -6.00
N PRO A 619 8.81 8.97 -6.43
CA PRO A 619 10.00 9.78 -6.26
C PRO A 619 10.27 10.09 -4.78
N MET A 620 11.43 10.68 -4.51
CA MET A 620 11.75 11.28 -3.21
C MET A 620 12.58 12.56 -3.41
N THR A 621 12.71 13.36 -2.35
CA THR A 621 13.52 14.58 -2.37
C THR A 621 14.25 14.77 -1.05
N TYR A 622 15.44 15.34 -1.10
CA TYR A 622 16.28 15.62 0.09
C TYR A 622 17.16 16.85 -0.15
N MET A 623 17.75 17.33 0.93
CA MET A 623 18.76 18.40 0.88
C MET A 623 20.09 17.89 1.45
N VAL A 624 21.17 18.11 0.72
CA VAL A 624 22.55 17.84 1.16
C VAL A 624 23.42 19.01 0.73
N ASP A 625 24.28 19.50 1.63
CA ASP A 625 25.18 20.65 1.39
C ASP A 625 24.44 21.92 0.90
N GLY A 626 23.19 22.12 1.33
CA GLY A 626 22.36 23.25 0.92
C GLY A 626 21.80 23.15 -0.51
N VAL A 627 21.90 21.98 -1.16
CA VAL A 627 21.35 21.70 -2.49
C VAL A 627 20.21 20.69 -2.38
N GLN A 628 19.05 21.04 -2.94
CA GLN A 628 17.91 20.14 -3.03
C GLN A 628 18.04 19.23 -4.25
N TYR A 629 17.83 17.94 -4.02
CA TYR A 629 17.77 16.89 -5.06
C TYR A 629 16.38 16.27 -5.11
N VAL A 630 15.96 15.86 -6.31
CA VAL A 630 14.79 14.99 -6.54
C VAL A 630 15.29 13.72 -7.21
N VAL A 631 14.88 12.54 -6.69
CA VAL A 631 15.38 11.25 -7.16
C VAL A 631 14.22 10.34 -7.52
N VAL A 632 14.39 9.56 -8.60
CA VAL A 632 13.42 8.55 -9.02
C VAL A 632 14.13 7.32 -9.62
N ALA A 633 13.59 6.14 -9.37
CA ALA A 633 13.96 4.93 -10.12
C ALA A 633 13.22 4.89 -11.46
N ALA A 634 13.97 4.79 -12.55
CA ALA A 634 13.46 4.74 -13.91
C ALA A 634 13.73 3.36 -14.52
N GLY A 635 13.09 2.32 -13.95
CA GLY A 635 13.38 0.93 -14.25
C GLY A 635 12.26 0.15 -14.92
N GLY A 636 11.12 0.76 -15.21
CA GLY A 636 9.97 0.10 -15.83
C GLY A 636 9.28 -0.93 -14.95
N ASN A 637 8.43 -1.76 -15.56
CA ASN A 637 7.61 -2.74 -14.86
C ASN A 637 7.26 -3.93 -15.77
N GLY A 638 7.69 -5.14 -15.38
CA GLY A 638 7.41 -6.37 -16.10
C GLY A 638 5.91 -6.75 -16.16
N MET A 639 5.11 -6.37 -15.14
CA MET A 639 3.65 -6.60 -15.18
C MET A 639 2.93 -5.70 -16.20
N ALA A 640 3.44 -4.51 -16.45
CA ALA A 640 2.90 -3.59 -17.44
C ALA A 640 3.59 -3.73 -18.80
N GLU A 641 4.47 -4.73 -18.95
CA GLU A 641 5.24 -5.03 -20.18
C GLU A 641 5.95 -3.81 -20.77
N THR A 642 6.41 -2.90 -19.90
CA THR A 642 7.18 -1.73 -20.33
C THR A 642 8.65 -2.09 -20.50
N ARG A 643 9.43 -1.22 -21.14
CA ARG A 643 10.89 -1.35 -21.12
C ARG A 643 11.38 -1.43 -19.67
N GLN A 644 12.36 -2.30 -19.41
CA GLN A 644 13.03 -2.37 -18.12
C GLN A 644 14.42 -1.73 -18.19
N SER A 645 14.84 -1.18 -17.06
CA SER A 645 16.16 -0.59 -16.84
C SER A 645 16.53 -0.71 -15.35
N ASP A 646 17.76 -0.35 -15.05
CA ASP A 646 18.35 -0.39 -13.71
C ASP A 646 18.71 1.01 -13.18
N ALA A 647 18.22 2.06 -13.84
CA ALA A 647 18.64 3.43 -13.58
C ALA A 647 17.93 4.06 -12.37
N ILE A 648 18.74 4.71 -11.52
CA ILE A 648 18.28 5.69 -10.51
C ILE A 648 18.81 7.05 -10.97
N ILE A 649 17.92 8.04 -11.07
CA ILE A 649 18.24 9.35 -11.63
C ILE A 649 17.96 10.44 -10.59
N ALA A 650 18.93 11.30 -10.35
CA ALA A 650 18.79 12.49 -9.51
C ALA A 650 18.80 13.76 -10.33
N TYR A 651 17.99 14.71 -9.92
CA TYR A 651 17.87 16.03 -10.50
C TYR A 651 18.14 17.12 -9.48
N ARG A 652 18.70 18.26 -9.92
CA ARG A 652 18.92 19.46 -9.08
C ARG A 652 18.86 20.71 -9.95
N LEU A 653 18.85 21.87 -9.32
CA LEU A 653 19.14 23.13 -10.00
C LEU A 653 20.63 23.25 -10.33
N PRO A 654 21.01 23.96 -11.43
CA PRO A 654 22.41 24.18 -11.82
C PRO A 654 23.22 24.92 -10.75
#